data_bbd3d9da846b9cb542223e816d15ea09
#
_entry.id   bbd3d9da846b9cb542223e816d15ea09
#
_cell.length_a   1.000
_cell.length_b   1.000
_cell.length_c   1.000
_cell.angle_alpha   90.00
_cell.angle_beta   90.00
_cell.angle_gamma   90.00
#
_symmetry.space_group_name_H-M   'P 1'
#
loop_
_entity.id
_entity.type
_entity.pdbx_description
1 polymer ?
#
loop_
_entity_poly.entity_id
_entity_poly.type
_entity_poly.pdbx_seq_one_letter_code
_entity_poly.pdbx_strand_id
1 'polypeptide(L)'
;MEIRLLGHVEVTVDDEPLPLPAAKPRALLAMLALGAGAPVSFNRLIDGLWGERPPASAHKLVQLYVSQLRKLLTTSAIITRDNGYELRVPPESVDALRFERLVATAESRAVQEALALWRAPPLEGLADQPFAAVEIRRLEHLHARARELAIEDALASGGAADHVDELQELVAAHPLRERLRGQLMLALYRSGRQAEALEAFLDARRVLVDELGIEPGRELRELHQAILAQDPALDGPPATGVGSPERERLAREPSAGVPRPPTRTVGRDADLRRVREALEDARLVTITGPGGVGKTRLAIEVARASDKAAFVSLAAIAAAEDVAAAIVRALKLEPLPGEPPDAALLRVLPGRGLLLVLDNFEHVLDAAELVSRLVAADPGVSVLATSREPLRVRAERVLRLAPLTPEAAVEQFELLLAARDQRVGDAAAAHEICRRLDGLPLAIELAAGRVGLLSVEELALRLRTDLTALSAGARDAPARQRTLAATLAWSYDLARPAERAALAALSVFAGGCTLDAAEQVTAAPLAVLDALVTKNLAIARDGRVWLLETIRAFARERLADGAVRRRHAEYYAALAERSRPELDRTGAVELLDPEIDNFRGALQWTLDHGAPELALRLASALTPFWLVRRHLSGEAVRWLTAGLDAGPVPPALRARALTALARHLPDVQRVAEAEEAGRESLALRRMLGDTAGCAESLCALAHIQLSQHHVEQAYALAAEAERLATGAQTALEAQQILAVMAPTLDEALARGERVLTELRGAGNRRRYAAIAASLAYTALFHDEPATARRLSERALAEADPDDRFATALAEGNAGLAALFEGDLARARSALAHALRVGAGDHYPGLVAEAVYGLAAVAAVEGHDEQAAELWGAVQRLDETGADPLIAARIEARFFDPARARLGEDAWHVASLRLGCDAAIEAAIDLHGPDAPADA
;
A
#
# COMPACT_ATOMS: atom_id res chain seq x y z
N MET A 1 -16.03 -14.95 -53.69
CA MET A 1 -14.73 -14.74 -52.99
C MET A 1 -14.67 -13.29 -52.55
N GLU A 2 -14.60 -13.03 -51.26
CA GLU A 2 -14.40 -11.72 -50.66
C GLU A 2 -13.01 -11.65 -50.01
N ILE A 3 -12.40 -10.47 -50.06
CA ILE A 3 -11.12 -10.19 -49.44
C ILE A 3 -11.30 -9.04 -48.46
N ARG A 4 -10.97 -9.30 -47.20
CA ARG A 4 -11.19 -8.39 -46.10
C ARG A 4 -9.88 -7.86 -45.58
N LEU A 5 -9.71 -6.54 -45.64
CA LEU A 5 -8.49 -5.81 -45.23
C LEU A 5 -8.77 -4.80 -44.13
N LEU A 6 -10.04 -4.48 -43.82
CA LEU A 6 -10.45 -3.55 -42.77
C LEU A 6 -10.59 -4.31 -41.43
N GLY A 7 -9.47 -4.75 -40.89
CA GLY A 7 -9.26 -5.63 -39.76
C GLY A 7 -8.18 -6.65 -40.07
N HIS A 8 -8.29 -7.84 -39.44
CA HIS A 8 -7.41 -8.95 -39.77
C HIS A 8 -7.60 -9.36 -41.25
N VAL A 9 -6.48 -9.61 -41.94
CA VAL A 9 -6.53 -9.95 -43.37
C VAL A 9 -7.09 -11.35 -43.56
N GLU A 10 -8.25 -11.42 -44.19
CA GLU A 10 -9.02 -12.66 -44.41
C GLU A 10 -9.46 -12.78 -45.87
N VAL A 11 -9.65 -14.01 -46.34
CA VAL A 11 -10.30 -14.32 -47.59
C VAL A 11 -11.40 -15.32 -47.32
N THR A 12 -12.60 -15.06 -47.84
CA THR A 12 -13.74 -15.99 -47.79
C THR A 12 -14.12 -16.40 -49.19
N VAL A 13 -14.45 -17.66 -49.34
CA VAL A 13 -15.02 -18.23 -50.60
C VAL A 13 -16.28 -18.96 -50.20
N ASP A 14 -17.45 -18.56 -50.78
CA ASP A 14 -18.75 -19.11 -50.47
C ASP A 14 -19.05 -19.07 -48.93
N ASP A 15 -18.70 -17.94 -48.31
CA ASP A 15 -18.79 -17.62 -46.86
C ASP A 15 -17.92 -18.49 -45.92
N GLU A 16 -17.03 -19.35 -46.47
CA GLU A 16 -16.06 -20.10 -45.66
C GLU A 16 -14.68 -19.42 -45.66
N PRO A 17 -14.02 -19.21 -44.49
CA PRO A 17 -12.71 -18.59 -44.40
C PRO A 17 -11.59 -19.53 -44.89
N LEU A 18 -10.75 -19.03 -45.78
CA LEU A 18 -9.57 -19.75 -46.23
C LEU A 18 -8.38 -19.59 -45.29
N PRO A 19 -7.67 -20.65 -44.93
CA PRO A 19 -6.48 -20.57 -44.13
C PRO A 19 -5.34 -19.89 -44.89
N LEU A 20 -5.05 -18.61 -44.58
CA LEU A 20 -3.99 -17.86 -45.22
C LEU A 20 -2.62 -18.26 -44.68
N PRO A 21 -1.57 -18.28 -45.54
CA PRO A 21 -0.22 -18.63 -45.15
C PRO A 21 0.44 -17.55 -44.24
N ALA A 22 1.74 -17.74 -43.92
CA ALA A 22 2.54 -16.85 -43.08
C ALA A 22 2.54 -15.38 -43.56
N ALA A 23 3.08 -14.46 -42.75
CA ALA A 23 2.98 -13.01 -42.91
C ALA A 23 3.35 -12.46 -44.30
N LYS A 24 4.42 -12.94 -44.93
CA LYS A 24 4.89 -12.40 -46.24
C LYS A 24 3.96 -12.75 -47.43
N PRO A 25 3.48 -14.00 -47.64
CA PRO A 25 2.45 -14.27 -48.64
C PRO A 25 1.15 -13.52 -48.38
N ARG A 26 0.75 -13.34 -47.12
CA ARG A 26 -0.45 -12.57 -46.73
C ARG A 26 -0.29 -11.08 -47.08
N ALA A 27 0.91 -10.51 -46.80
CA ALA A 27 1.24 -9.14 -47.18
C ALA A 27 1.22 -8.97 -48.71
N LEU A 28 1.73 -9.94 -49.48
CA LEU A 28 1.68 -9.94 -50.92
C LEU A 28 0.22 -9.95 -51.44
N LEU A 29 -0.65 -10.76 -50.82
CA LEU A 29 -2.08 -10.79 -51.18
C LEU A 29 -2.76 -9.45 -50.88
N ALA A 30 -2.48 -8.85 -49.73
CA ALA A 30 -3.03 -7.54 -49.39
C ALA A 30 -2.58 -6.44 -50.38
N MET A 31 -1.32 -6.45 -50.80
CA MET A 31 -0.84 -5.52 -51.84
C MET A 31 -1.54 -5.69 -53.18
N LEU A 32 -1.75 -6.95 -53.62
CA LEU A 32 -2.46 -7.26 -54.82
C LEU A 32 -3.95 -6.91 -54.74
N ALA A 33 -4.56 -7.10 -53.55
CA ALA A 33 -5.98 -6.79 -53.33
C ALA A 33 -6.22 -5.26 -53.30
N LEU A 34 -5.33 -4.48 -52.70
CA LEU A 34 -5.38 -3.00 -52.74
C LEU A 34 -5.22 -2.46 -54.19
N GLY A 35 -4.59 -3.22 -55.06
CA GLY A 35 -4.44 -2.93 -56.48
C GLY A 35 -5.37 -3.78 -57.38
N ALA A 36 -6.48 -4.33 -56.84
CA ALA A 36 -7.32 -5.25 -57.61
C ALA A 36 -7.82 -4.65 -58.96
N GLY A 37 -7.70 -5.45 -60.02
CA GLY A 37 -8.02 -5.00 -61.38
C GLY A 37 -6.94 -4.22 -62.12
N ALA A 38 -5.77 -3.98 -61.46
CA ALA A 38 -4.60 -3.36 -62.09
C ALA A 38 -3.31 -4.16 -61.81
N PRO A 39 -2.33 -4.18 -62.74
CA PRO A 39 -1.08 -4.88 -62.52
C PRO A 39 -0.18 -4.17 -61.49
N VAL A 40 0.28 -4.90 -60.49
CA VAL A 40 1.28 -4.43 -59.51
C VAL A 40 2.66 -4.93 -59.93
N SER A 41 3.60 -4.00 -60.12
CA SER A 41 4.95 -4.35 -60.64
C SER A 41 5.79 -5.12 -59.63
N PHE A 42 6.72 -5.97 -60.11
CA PHE A 42 7.66 -6.68 -59.24
C PHE A 42 8.40 -5.77 -58.27
N ASN A 43 8.89 -4.63 -58.77
CA ASN A 43 9.61 -3.68 -57.90
C ASN A 43 8.72 -3.19 -56.76
N ARG A 44 7.50 -2.79 -57.06
CA ARG A 44 6.53 -2.34 -56.01
C ARG A 44 6.20 -3.44 -54.99
N LEU A 45 6.13 -4.72 -55.46
CA LEU A 45 5.92 -5.85 -54.57
C LEU A 45 7.13 -6.12 -53.67
N ILE A 46 8.34 -6.03 -54.25
CA ILE A 46 9.58 -6.22 -53.50
C ILE A 46 9.78 -5.08 -52.48
N ASP A 47 9.62 -3.83 -52.90
CA ASP A 47 9.75 -2.67 -52.03
C ASP A 47 8.73 -2.71 -50.89
N GLY A 48 7.47 -3.10 -51.17
CA GLY A 48 6.42 -3.22 -50.16
C GLY A 48 6.65 -4.34 -49.17
N LEU A 49 7.31 -5.43 -49.58
CA LEU A 49 7.58 -6.57 -48.69
C LEU A 49 8.86 -6.41 -47.86
N TRP A 50 9.91 -5.80 -48.41
CA TRP A 50 11.23 -5.76 -47.75
C TRP A 50 11.84 -4.36 -47.60
N GLY A 51 11.23 -3.32 -48.19
CA GLY A 51 11.75 -1.95 -48.13
C GLY A 51 13.12 -1.81 -48.74
N GLU A 52 13.99 -1.08 -48.10
CA GLU A 52 15.37 -0.81 -48.56
C GLU A 52 16.34 -2.04 -48.53
N ARG A 53 15.91 -3.16 -47.97
CA ARG A 53 16.78 -4.35 -47.75
C ARG A 53 16.16 -5.63 -48.28
N PRO A 54 15.93 -5.73 -49.61
CA PRO A 54 15.43 -6.95 -50.21
C PRO A 54 16.50 -8.05 -50.22
N PRO A 55 16.15 -9.32 -49.98
CA PRO A 55 17.08 -10.42 -50.12
C PRO A 55 17.46 -10.62 -51.59
N ALA A 56 18.66 -11.16 -51.85
CA ALA A 56 19.11 -11.43 -53.19
C ALA A 56 18.15 -12.36 -54.02
N SER A 57 17.35 -13.15 -53.30
CA SER A 57 16.35 -14.05 -53.88
C SER A 57 14.93 -13.45 -53.98
N ALA A 58 14.75 -12.12 -53.73
CA ALA A 58 13.43 -11.47 -53.63
C ALA A 58 12.48 -11.81 -54.79
N HIS A 59 12.96 -11.77 -56.04
CA HIS A 59 12.16 -12.14 -57.23
C HIS A 59 11.66 -13.59 -57.15
N LYS A 60 12.52 -14.53 -56.79
CA LYS A 60 12.12 -15.95 -56.63
C LYS A 60 11.15 -16.16 -55.49
N LEU A 61 11.30 -15.41 -54.38
CA LEU A 61 10.39 -15.49 -53.25
C LEU A 61 8.99 -14.93 -53.59
N VAL A 62 8.91 -13.83 -54.33
CA VAL A 62 7.60 -13.31 -54.82
C VAL A 62 6.92 -14.35 -55.71
N GLN A 63 7.66 -15.01 -56.64
CA GLN A 63 7.14 -16.10 -57.51
C GLN A 63 6.65 -17.29 -56.67
N LEU A 64 7.38 -17.66 -55.62
CA LEU A 64 6.99 -18.71 -54.68
C LEU A 64 5.72 -18.38 -53.95
N TYR A 65 5.63 -17.15 -53.43
CA TYR A 65 4.42 -16.70 -52.71
C TYR A 65 3.18 -16.62 -53.63
N VAL A 66 3.34 -16.13 -54.85
CA VAL A 66 2.28 -16.17 -55.86
C VAL A 66 1.84 -17.62 -56.16
N SER A 67 2.80 -18.55 -56.26
CA SER A 67 2.49 -19.96 -56.47
C SER A 67 1.70 -20.56 -55.28
N GLN A 68 2.07 -20.20 -54.07
CA GLN A 68 1.33 -20.61 -52.87
C GLN A 68 -0.11 -20.04 -52.87
N LEU A 69 -0.26 -18.73 -53.13
CA LEU A 69 -1.56 -18.07 -53.20
C LEU A 69 -2.45 -18.62 -54.29
N ARG A 70 -1.90 -18.97 -55.49
CA ARG A 70 -2.63 -19.61 -56.60
C ARG A 70 -3.21 -20.98 -56.23
N LYS A 71 -2.54 -21.72 -55.34
CA LYS A 71 -3.02 -23.00 -54.81
C LYS A 71 -4.18 -22.88 -53.86
N LEU A 72 -4.20 -21.76 -53.09
CA LEU A 72 -5.25 -21.47 -52.09
C LEU A 72 -6.47 -20.79 -52.71
N LEU A 73 -6.24 -19.84 -53.57
CA LEU A 73 -7.33 -19.10 -54.20
C LEU A 73 -7.78 -19.85 -55.50
N THR A 74 -7.75 -19.65 -56.54
CA THR A 74 -7.92 -20.37 -57.80
C THR A 74 -6.82 -19.96 -58.73
N THR A 75 -6.37 -20.86 -59.59
CA THR A 75 -5.26 -20.60 -60.50
C THR A 75 -5.47 -19.40 -61.43
N SER A 76 -6.77 -19.02 -61.69
CA SER A 76 -7.16 -17.88 -62.50
C SER A 76 -7.26 -16.55 -61.72
N ALA A 77 -7.21 -16.57 -60.37
CA ALA A 77 -7.37 -15.33 -59.58
C ALA A 77 -6.16 -14.40 -59.66
N ILE A 78 -4.94 -14.93 -59.77
CA ILE A 78 -3.72 -14.11 -59.89
C ILE A 78 -3.11 -14.37 -61.30
N ILE A 79 -3.09 -13.33 -62.13
CA ILE A 79 -2.59 -13.37 -63.50
C ILE A 79 -1.14 -12.80 -63.51
N THR A 80 -0.25 -13.45 -64.30
CA THR A 80 1.07 -12.91 -64.57
C THR A 80 0.96 -11.86 -65.68
N ARG A 81 1.59 -10.71 -65.51
CA ARG A 81 1.79 -9.62 -66.49
C ARG A 81 3.25 -9.47 -66.78
N ASP A 82 3.59 -8.76 -67.84
CA ASP A 82 4.99 -8.63 -68.31
C ASP A 82 5.97 -8.17 -67.22
N ASN A 83 5.51 -7.34 -66.31
CA ASN A 83 6.38 -6.77 -65.25
C ASN A 83 5.77 -6.92 -63.84
N GLY A 84 4.94 -7.94 -63.56
CA GLY A 84 4.31 -8.11 -62.25
C GLY A 84 3.14 -9.08 -62.20
N TYR A 85 2.24 -8.86 -61.25
CA TYR A 85 1.06 -9.67 -61.03
C TYR A 85 -0.19 -8.80 -60.88
N GLU A 86 -1.34 -9.32 -61.30
CA GLU A 86 -2.66 -8.73 -61.20
C GLU A 86 -3.58 -9.69 -60.48
N LEU A 87 -4.29 -9.19 -59.44
CA LEU A 87 -5.36 -9.90 -58.81
C LEU A 87 -6.70 -9.59 -59.56
N ARG A 88 -7.24 -10.61 -60.20
CA ARG A 88 -8.47 -10.47 -60.99
C ARG A 88 -9.69 -10.81 -60.18
N VAL A 89 -10.11 -9.87 -59.37
CA VAL A 89 -11.37 -9.88 -58.59
C VAL A 89 -12.08 -8.55 -58.82
N PRO A 90 -13.42 -8.54 -58.74
CA PRO A 90 -14.16 -7.27 -58.76
C PRO A 90 -13.70 -6.39 -57.60
N PRO A 91 -13.45 -5.08 -57.76
CA PRO A 91 -13.09 -4.18 -56.68
C PRO A 91 -14.07 -4.20 -55.51
N GLU A 92 -15.33 -4.50 -55.77
CA GLU A 92 -16.41 -4.66 -54.78
C GLU A 92 -16.17 -5.84 -53.84
N SER A 93 -15.40 -6.82 -54.28
CA SER A 93 -15.09 -8.02 -53.47
C SER A 93 -13.93 -7.74 -52.47
N VAL A 94 -13.34 -6.54 -52.49
CA VAL A 94 -12.32 -6.09 -51.53
C VAL A 94 -12.91 -5.00 -50.65
N ASP A 95 -13.08 -5.31 -49.36
CA ASP A 95 -13.75 -4.41 -48.41
C ASP A 95 -13.15 -2.99 -48.34
N ALA A 96 -11.84 -2.87 -48.40
CA ALA A 96 -11.15 -1.58 -48.43
C ALA A 96 -11.47 -0.73 -49.69
N LEU A 97 -11.55 -1.35 -50.85
CA LEU A 97 -11.92 -0.64 -52.11
C LEU A 97 -13.41 -0.31 -52.17
N ARG A 98 -14.23 -1.19 -51.63
CA ARG A 98 -15.66 -0.95 -51.48
C ARG A 98 -15.92 0.20 -50.51
N PHE A 99 -15.19 0.23 -49.37
CA PHE A 99 -15.22 1.31 -48.39
C PHE A 99 -14.87 2.67 -49.05
N GLU A 100 -13.75 2.76 -49.76
CA GLU A 100 -13.33 3.98 -50.47
C GLU A 100 -14.40 4.51 -51.42
N ARG A 101 -15.01 3.63 -52.20
CA ARG A 101 -16.04 4.02 -53.15
C ARG A 101 -17.30 4.51 -52.45
N LEU A 102 -17.72 3.81 -51.38
CA LEU A 102 -18.90 4.22 -50.60
C LEU A 102 -18.69 5.58 -49.92
N VAL A 103 -17.52 5.83 -49.34
CA VAL A 103 -17.20 7.12 -48.75
C VAL A 103 -17.11 8.24 -49.77
N ALA A 104 -16.69 7.93 -51.02
CA ALA A 104 -16.55 8.94 -52.11
C ALA A 104 -17.94 9.45 -52.58
N THR A 105 -19.02 8.71 -52.43
CA THR A 105 -20.39 9.17 -52.81
C THR A 105 -20.91 10.23 -51.86
N ALA A 106 -20.43 10.29 -50.61
CA ALA A 106 -20.89 11.16 -49.53
C ALA A 106 -22.41 11.07 -49.25
N GLU A 107 -23.10 10.01 -49.72
CA GLU A 107 -24.51 9.76 -49.42
C GLU A 107 -24.65 9.11 -48.04
N SER A 108 -25.57 9.59 -47.18
CA SER A 108 -25.78 9.11 -45.81
C SER A 108 -25.84 7.61 -45.71
N ARG A 109 -26.66 6.96 -46.54
CA ARG A 109 -26.80 5.51 -46.51
C ARG A 109 -25.54 4.77 -46.93
N ALA A 110 -24.82 5.26 -47.91
CA ALA A 110 -23.56 4.68 -48.39
C ALA A 110 -22.45 4.83 -47.33
N VAL A 111 -22.42 5.98 -46.65
CA VAL A 111 -21.46 6.23 -45.53
C VAL A 111 -21.73 5.28 -44.35
N GLN A 112 -22.98 5.05 -43.99
CA GLN A 112 -23.35 4.06 -42.97
C GLN A 112 -22.96 2.62 -43.36
N GLU A 113 -23.17 2.26 -44.63
CA GLU A 113 -22.74 0.98 -45.17
C GLU A 113 -21.19 0.84 -45.16
N ALA A 114 -20.48 1.93 -45.47
CA ALA A 114 -19.02 1.97 -45.41
C ALA A 114 -18.52 1.75 -43.98
N LEU A 115 -19.07 2.46 -42.99
CA LEU A 115 -18.69 2.32 -41.60
C LEU A 115 -18.93 0.91 -41.05
N ALA A 116 -19.99 0.23 -41.52
CA ALA A 116 -20.25 -1.17 -41.14
C ALA A 116 -19.20 -2.17 -41.68
N LEU A 117 -18.43 -1.82 -42.71
CA LEU A 117 -17.33 -2.65 -43.20
C LEU A 117 -16.08 -2.59 -42.30
N TRP A 118 -15.99 -1.58 -41.41
CA TRP A 118 -14.83 -1.37 -40.55
C TRP A 118 -14.92 -2.19 -39.27
N ARG A 119 -14.09 -3.24 -39.13
CA ARG A 119 -14.17 -4.22 -38.03
C ARG A 119 -13.12 -4.02 -36.95
N ALA A 120 -11.89 -3.63 -37.37
CA ALA A 120 -10.73 -3.42 -36.51
C ALA A 120 -9.69 -2.55 -37.27
N PRO A 121 -8.54 -2.18 -36.68
CA PRO A 121 -7.50 -1.46 -37.41
C PRO A 121 -7.15 -2.17 -38.75
N PRO A 122 -7.04 -1.43 -39.85
CA PRO A 122 -6.85 -2.03 -41.17
C PRO A 122 -5.51 -2.74 -41.26
N LEU A 123 -5.44 -3.85 -42.02
CA LEU A 123 -4.24 -4.66 -42.19
C LEU A 123 -3.66 -5.20 -40.89
N GLU A 124 -4.51 -5.53 -39.94
CA GLU A 124 -4.12 -6.06 -38.62
C GLU A 124 -3.19 -7.29 -38.79
N GLY A 125 -2.07 -7.29 -38.05
CA GLY A 125 -1.01 -8.31 -38.15
C GLY A 125 -0.04 -8.13 -39.31
N LEU A 126 -0.13 -7.03 -40.09
CA LEU A 126 0.80 -6.66 -41.14
C LEU A 126 1.44 -5.27 -40.92
N ALA A 127 1.23 -4.62 -39.80
CA ALA A 127 1.73 -3.27 -39.52
C ALA A 127 3.27 -3.13 -39.67
N ASP A 128 4.01 -4.21 -39.42
CA ASP A 128 5.48 -4.26 -39.57
C ASP A 128 5.95 -4.35 -41.03
N GLN A 129 5.04 -4.48 -42.01
CA GLN A 129 5.43 -4.56 -43.42
C GLN A 129 5.61 -3.14 -43.99
N PRO A 130 6.64 -2.90 -44.81
CA PRO A 130 6.99 -1.55 -45.31
C PRO A 130 5.84 -0.82 -46.03
N PHE A 131 5.00 -1.56 -46.80
CA PHE A 131 3.86 -0.97 -47.50
C PHE A 131 2.70 -0.60 -46.55
N ALA A 132 2.56 -1.35 -45.45
CA ALA A 132 1.35 -1.29 -44.60
C ALA A 132 1.21 0.05 -43.90
N ALA A 133 2.28 0.63 -43.40
CA ALA A 133 2.24 1.89 -42.66
C ALA A 133 1.66 3.06 -43.47
N VAL A 134 1.85 3.10 -44.77
CA VAL A 134 1.30 4.12 -45.65
C VAL A 134 -0.18 3.87 -45.90
N GLU A 135 -0.54 2.61 -46.15
CA GLU A 135 -1.91 2.22 -46.47
C GLU A 135 -2.82 2.28 -45.21
N ILE A 136 -2.31 1.89 -44.04
CA ILE A 136 -3.03 2.03 -42.78
C ILE A 136 -3.38 3.49 -42.56
N ARG A 137 -2.43 4.40 -42.62
CA ARG A 137 -2.70 5.84 -42.45
C ARG A 137 -3.70 6.37 -43.46
N ARG A 138 -3.61 5.92 -44.71
CA ARG A 138 -4.55 6.32 -45.77
C ARG A 138 -5.97 5.87 -45.46
N LEU A 139 -6.13 4.61 -45.05
CA LEU A 139 -7.45 4.04 -44.70
C LEU A 139 -8.02 4.66 -43.43
N GLU A 140 -7.20 4.91 -42.43
CA GLU A 140 -7.60 5.62 -41.20
C GLU A 140 -8.05 7.06 -41.49
N HIS A 141 -7.38 7.76 -42.38
CA HIS A 141 -7.81 9.08 -42.85
C HIS A 141 -9.17 9.06 -43.55
N LEU A 142 -9.44 8.03 -44.35
CA LEU A 142 -10.73 7.85 -45.00
C LEU A 142 -11.81 7.46 -44.01
N HIS A 143 -11.48 6.65 -42.98
CA HIS A 143 -12.37 6.30 -41.90
C HIS A 143 -12.77 7.52 -41.07
N ALA A 144 -11.80 8.36 -40.69
CA ALA A 144 -12.09 9.61 -39.99
C ALA A 144 -13.02 10.52 -40.81
N ARG A 145 -12.81 10.58 -42.16
CA ARG A 145 -13.71 11.32 -43.07
C ARG A 145 -15.12 10.71 -43.14
N ALA A 146 -15.26 9.38 -43.15
CA ALA A 146 -16.55 8.73 -43.14
C ALA A 146 -17.33 9.03 -41.85
N ARG A 147 -16.63 9.02 -40.68
CA ARG A 147 -17.23 9.41 -39.38
C ARG A 147 -17.66 10.89 -39.40
N GLU A 148 -16.80 11.77 -39.93
CA GLU A 148 -17.11 13.21 -40.09
C GLU A 148 -18.39 13.45 -40.91
N LEU A 149 -18.57 12.71 -42.04
CA LEU A 149 -19.77 12.79 -42.86
C LEU A 149 -21.01 12.21 -42.16
N ALA A 150 -20.89 11.11 -41.44
CA ALA A 150 -21.97 10.51 -40.69
C ALA A 150 -22.46 11.42 -39.55
N ILE A 151 -21.53 12.07 -38.86
CA ILE A 151 -21.84 13.04 -37.79
C ILE A 151 -22.50 14.30 -38.38
N GLU A 152 -22.04 14.78 -39.54
CA GLU A 152 -22.69 15.92 -40.22
C GLU A 152 -24.16 15.65 -40.52
N ASP A 153 -24.47 14.48 -41.04
CA ASP A 153 -25.84 14.06 -41.30
C ASP A 153 -26.69 13.90 -40.02
N ALA A 154 -26.09 13.33 -38.96
CA ALA A 154 -26.73 13.22 -37.66
C ALA A 154 -27.02 14.60 -37.03
N LEU A 155 -26.05 15.56 -37.13
CA LEU A 155 -26.27 16.93 -36.71
C LEU A 155 -27.39 17.62 -37.51
N ALA A 156 -27.42 17.41 -38.82
CA ALA A 156 -28.52 17.92 -39.66
C ALA A 156 -29.90 17.37 -39.30
N SER A 157 -29.94 16.15 -38.79
CA SER A 157 -31.16 15.44 -38.40
C SER A 157 -31.60 15.67 -36.94
N GLY A 158 -30.87 16.46 -36.17
CA GLY A 158 -31.17 16.79 -34.76
C GLY A 158 -30.51 15.92 -33.70
N GLY A 159 -29.61 14.98 -34.05
CA GLY A 159 -28.88 14.07 -33.17
C GLY A 159 -27.64 14.68 -32.53
N ALA A 160 -27.60 15.96 -32.20
CA ALA A 160 -26.40 16.68 -31.78
C ALA A 160 -25.79 16.16 -30.48
N ALA A 161 -26.62 15.81 -29.49
CA ALA A 161 -26.13 15.39 -28.16
C ALA A 161 -25.45 14.01 -28.16
N ASP A 162 -25.86 13.13 -29.06
CA ASP A 162 -25.38 11.75 -29.11
C ASP A 162 -23.95 11.62 -29.66
N HIS A 163 -23.43 12.66 -30.32
CA HIS A 163 -22.13 12.64 -31.00
C HIS A 163 -21.05 13.52 -30.35
N VAL A 164 -21.33 14.17 -29.21
CA VAL A 164 -20.34 15.05 -28.54
C VAL A 164 -19.11 14.26 -28.10
N ASP A 165 -19.29 13.12 -27.46
CA ASP A 165 -18.15 12.31 -26.96
C ASP A 165 -17.33 11.76 -28.15
N GLU A 166 -17.99 11.29 -29.19
CA GLU A 166 -17.35 10.83 -30.42
C GLU A 166 -16.54 11.94 -31.10
N LEU A 167 -17.11 13.14 -31.16
CA LEU A 167 -16.43 14.31 -31.71
C LEU A 167 -15.23 14.74 -30.88
N GLN A 168 -15.30 14.64 -29.56
CA GLN A 168 -14.16 14.90 -28.69
C GLN A 168 -13.01 13.92 -28.94
N GLU A 169 -13.31 12.64 -29.12
CA GLU A 169 -12.31 11.62 -29.49
C GLU A 169 -11.70 11.92 -30.85
N LEU A 170 -12.52 12.25 -31.85
CA LEU A 170 -12.03 12.55 -33.20
C LEU A 170 -11.18 13.82 -33.23
N VAL A 171 -11.55 14.87 -32.49
CA VAL A 171 -10.77 16.10 -32.36
C VAL A 171 -9.44 15.83 -31.65
N ALA A 172 -9.42 14.96 -30.63
CA ALA A 172 -8.19 14.57 -29.95
C ALA A 172 -7.24 13.78 -30.88
N ALA A 173 -7.79 12.88 -31.71
CA ALA A 173 -7.03 12.09 -32.69
C ALA A 173 -6.55 12.94 -33.89
N HIS A 174 -7.32 13.96 -34.27
CA HIS A 174 -7.07 14.80 -35.44
C HIS A 174 -7.12 16.29 -35.10
N PRO A 175 -6.23 16.82 -34.25
CA PRO A 175 -6.33 18.14 -33.64
C PRO A 175 -6.29 19.32 -34.63
N LEU A 176 -5.78 19.11 -35.82
CA LEU A 176 -5.67 20.17 -36.89
C LEU A 176 -6.85 20.18 -37.88
N ARG A 177 -7.86 19.28 -37.70
CA ARG A 177 -9.03 19.29 -38.58
C ARG A 177 -10.10 20.25 -38.09
N GLU A 178 -10.15 21.44 -38.70
CA GLU A 178 -11.07 22.51 -38.32
C GLU A 178 -12.55 22.11 -38.47
N ARG A 179 -12.89 21.27 -39.44
CA ARG A 179 -14.27 20.79 -39.64
C ARG A 179 -14.79 19.97 -38.45
N LEU A 180 -14.00 19.03 -37.92
CA LEU A 180 -14.36 18.29 -36.71
C LEU A 180 -14.53 19.20 -35.48
N ARG A 181 -13.68 20.24 -35.36
CA ARG A 181 -13.81 21.22 -34.29
C ARG A 181 -15.07 22.09 -34.45
N GLY A 182 -15.45 22.44 -35.68
CA GLY A 182 -16.73 23.12 -35.96
C GLY A 182 -17.94 22.25 -35.67
N GLN A 183 -17.89 20.96 -36.01
CA GLN A 183 -18.95 19.99 -35.67
C GLN A 183 -19.07 19.81 -34.14
N LEU A 184 -17.95 19.75 -33.41
CA LEU A 184 -17.95 19.70 -31.94
C LEU A 184 -18.58 20.95 -31.35
N MET A 185 -18.21 22.14 -31.82
CA MET A 185 -18.78 23.41 -31.35
C MET A 185 -20.30 23.44 -31.58
N LEU A 186 -20.77 23.01 -32.76
CA LEU A 186 -22.19 22.98 -33.11
C LEU A 186 -22.95 21.95 -32.28
N ALA A 187 -22.37 20.75 -32.06
CA ALA A 187 -22.93 19.71 -31.24
C ALA A 187 -23.09 20.16 -29.78
N LEU A 188 -22.03 20.79 -29.21
CA LEU A 188 -22.04 21.36 -27.87
C LEU A 188 -23.09 22.47 -27.73
N TYR A 189 -23.17 23.37 -28.68
CA TYR A 189 -24.14 24.49 -28.69
C TYR A 189 -25.58 23.97 -28.70
N ARG A 190 -25.91 23.05 -29.64
CA ARG A 190 -27.24 22.44 -29.77
C ARG A 190 -27.60 21.52 -28.57
N SER A 191 -26.61 21.09 -27.81
CA SER A 191 -26.79 20.36 -26.55
C SER A 191 -26.96 21.31 -25.34
N GLY A 192 -27.09 22.62 -25.55
CA GLY A 192 -27.19 23.61 -24.49
C GLY A 192 -25.89 23.91 -23.76
N ARG A 193 -24.73 23.43 -24.27
CA ARG A 193 -23.40 23.55 -23.67
C ARG A 193 -22.62 24.70 -24.32
N GLN A 194 -23.23 25.88 -24.37
CA GLN A 194 -22.67 27.06 -25.06
C GLN A 194 -21.28 27.44 -24.56
N ALA A 195 -21.05 27.42 -23.26
CA ALA A 195 -19.74 27.76 -22.68
C ALA A 195 -18.63 26.84 -23.20
N GLU A 196 -18.90 25.55 -23.27
CA GLU A 196 -17.95 24.55 -23.77
C GLU A 196 -17.74 24.63 -25.27
N ALA A 197 -18.79 25.04 -26.03
CA ALA A 197 -18.65 25.32 -27.47
C ALA A 197 -17.69 26.48 -27.72
N LEU A 198 -17.75 27.54 -26.89
CA LEU A 198 -16.84 28.68 -26.97
C LEU A 198 -15.42 28.32 -26.52
N GLU A 199 -15.29 27.45 -25.48
CA GLU A 199 -14.00 26.96 -25.04
C GLU A 199 -13.34 26.07 -26.09
N ALA A 200 -14.12 25.25 -26.80
CA ALA A 200 -13.65 24.43 -27.91
C ALA A 200 -13.06 25.29 -29.06
N PHE A 201 -13.60 26.47 -29.30
CA PHE A 201 -13.02 27.41 -30.24
C PHE A 201 -11.67 27.97 -29.77
N LEU A 202 -11.57 28.36 -28.49
CA LEU A 202 -10.31 28.86 -27.92
C LEU A 202 -9.21 27.81 -27.95
N ASP A 203 -9.59 26.55 -27.70
CA ASP A 203 -8.66 25.43 -27.82
C ASP A 203 -8.24 25.17 -29.27
N ALA A 204 -9.19 25.22 -30.22
CA ALA A 204 -8.90 25.15 -31.64
C ALA A 204 -7.90 26.21 -32.09
N ARG A 205 -8.15 27.45 -31.67
CA ARG A 205 -7.27 28.59 -32.01
C ARG A 205 -5.86 28.39 -31.44
N ARG A 206 -5.76 27.97 -30.18
CA ARG A 206 -4.47 27.73 -29.54
C ARG A 206 -3.67 26.65 -30.30
N VAL A 207 -4.28 25.51 -30.60
CA VAL A 207 -3.61 24.43 -31.32
C VAL A 207 -3.18 24.83 -32.73
N LEU A 208 -4.02 25.57 -33.47
CA LEU A 208 -3.68 26.03 -34.84
C LEU A 208 -2.57 27.07 -34.84
N VAL A 209 -2.55 27.98 -33.86
CA VAL A 209 -1.48 28.97 -33.71
C VAL A 209 -0.17 28.32 -33.27
N ASP A 210 -0.21 27.44 -32.27
CA ASP A 210 0.99 26.81 -31.71
C ASP A 210 1.64 25.83 -32.70
N GLU A 211 0.83 25.02 -33.43
CA GLU A 211 1.36 23.97 -34.32
C GLU A 211 1.63 24.45 -35.76
N LEU A 212 0.83 25.41 -36.27
CA LEU A 212 0.89 25.83 -37.67
C LEU A 212 1.17 27.34 -37.85
N GLY A 213 1.11 28.13 -36.76
CA GLY A 213 1.29 29.57 -36.82
C GLY A 213 0.14 30.32 -37.53
N ILE A 214 -1.04 29.70 -37.65
CA ILE A 214 -2.17 30.28 -38.38
C ILE A 214 -3.38 30.47 -37.46
N GLU A 215 -4.20 31.51 -37.73
CA GLU A 215 -5.49 31.70 -37.09
C GLU A 215 -6.54 30.73 -37.66
N PRO A 216 -7.59 30.37 -36.90
CA PRO A 216 -8.69 29.54 -37.38
C PRO A 216 -9.31 30.04 -38.66
N GLY A 217 -9.71 29.14 -39.54
CA GLY A 217 -10.33 29.40 -40.80
C GLY A 217 -11.63 30.23 -40.68
N ARG A 218 -12.10 30.74 -41.81
CA ARG A 218 -13.26 31.62 -41.86
C ARG A 218 -14.53 30.94 -41.28
N GLU A 219 -14.79 29.70 -41.67
CA GLU A 219 -15.99 28.96 -41.23
C GLU A 219 -16.04 28.75 -39.73
N LEU A 220 -14.92 28.43 -39.11
CA LEU A 220 -14.84 28.22 -37.64
C LEU A 220 -15.02 29.54 -36.87
N ARG A 221 -14.49 30.67 -37.41
CA ARG A 221 -14.71 32.01 -36.84
C ARG A 221 -16.15 32.48 -36.98
N GLU A 222 -16.79 32.25 -38.13
CA GLU A 222 -18.20 32.60 -38.36
C GLU A 222 -19.11 31.78 -37.43
N LEU A 223 -18.85 30.48 -37.23
CA LEU A 223 -19.58 29.65 -36.29
C LEU A 223 -19.41 30.17 -34.84
N HIS A 224 -18.19 30.53 -34.43
CA HIS A 224 -17.95 31.13 -33.13
C HIS A 224 -18.74 32.42 -32.90
N GLN A 225 -18.80 33.31 -33.89
CA GLN A 225 -19.59 34.55 -33.81
C GLN A 225 -21.11 34.27 -33.75
N ALA A 226 -21.58 33.30 -34.51
CA ALA A 226 -22.98 32.90 -34.50
C ALA A 226 -23.39 32.27 -33.12
N ILE A 227 -22.51 31.46 -32.50
CA ILE A 227 -22.72 30.94 -31.16
C ILE A 227 -22.74 32.05 -30.09
N LEU A 228 -21.85 33.05 -30.19
CA LEU A 228 -21.86 34.20 -29.30
C LEU A 228 -23.15 35.04 -29.45
N ALA A 229 -23.63 35.21 -30.70
CA ALA A 229 -24.87 35.94 -31.01
C ALA A 229 -26.15 35.13 -30.69
N GLN A 230 -26.04 33.86 -30.32
CA GLN A 230 -27.16 32.91 -30.18
C GLN A 230 -28.07 32.92 -31.40
N ASP A 231 -27.45 32.81 -32.60
CA ASP A 231 -28.16 32.87 -33.88
C ASP A 231 -29.17 31.70 -34.00
N PRO A 232 -30.48 32.00 -34.18
CA PRO A 232 -31.53 31.00 -34.35
C PRO A 232 -31.28 30.04 -35.52
N ALA A 233 -30.48 30.43 -36.51
CA ALA A 233 -30.11 29.55 -37.61
C ALA A 233 -29.23 28.34 -37.18
N LEU A 234 -28.61 28.41 -36.01
CA LEU A 234 -27.87 27.27 -35.43
C LEU A 234 -28.76 26.27 -34.72
N ASP A 235 -29.99 26.64 -34.36
CA ASP A 235 -30.99 25.76 -33.75
C ASP A 235 -31.40 24.72 -34.83
N GLY A 236 -31.14 23.42 -34.55
CA GLY A 236 -31.52 22.33 -35.47
C GLY A 236 -33.04 22.22 -35.62
N PRO A 237 -33.55 21.47 -36.61
CA PRO A 237 -34.99 21.23 -36.76
C PRO A 237 -35.53 20.58 -35.50
N PRO A 238 -36.76 20.96 -35.02
CA PRO A 238 -37.38 20.34 -33.88
C PRO A 238 -37.59 18.86 -34.15
N ALA A 239 -37.16 17.99 -33.24
CA ALA A 239 -37.40 16.54 -33.32
C ALA A 239 -38.91 16.30 -33.43
N THR A 240 -39.36 15.81 -34.58
CA THR A 240 -40.81 15.54 -34.86
C THR A 240 -41.27 14.35 -34.01
N GLY A 241 -42.06 14.67 -32.99
CA GLY A 241 -42.64 13.69 -32.09
C GLY A 241 -43.76 12.87 -32.69
N VAL A 242 -43.78 11.57 -32.38
CA VAL A 242 -44.96 10.71 -32.39
C VAL A 242 -44.97 9.94 -31.09
N GLY A 243 -46.17 9.88 -30.49
CA GLY A 243 -46.49 9.47 -29.14
C GLY A 243 -45.83 8.22 -28.56
N SER A 244 -45.48 8.38 -27.32
CA SER A 244 -45.17 7.42 -26.23
C SER A 244 -44.80 5.98 -26.54
N PRO A 245 -43.58 5.74 -27.05
CA PRO A 245 -42.91 4.47 -26.87
C PRO A 245 -41.98 4.42 -25.64
N GLU A 246 -41.84 5.53 -24.92
CA GLU A 246 -40.93 5.65 -23.79
C GLU A 246 -41.21 4.73 -22.59
N ARG A 247 -42.51 4.44 -22.36
CA ARG A 247 -42.89 3.45 -21.32
C ARG A 247 -42.47 2.03 -21.66
N GLU A 248 -42.32 1.68 -22.95
CA GLU A 248 -41.92 0.35 -23.40
C GLU A 248 -40.42 0.18 -23.64
N ARG A 249 -39.67 1.27 -23.96
CA ARG A 249 -38.23 1.21 -24.22
C ARG A 249 -37.40 0.96 -22.95
N LEU A 250 -37.67 1.68 -21.87
CA LEU A 250 -36.95 1.50 -20.59
C LEU A 250 -37.37 0.20 -19.86
N ALA A 251 -38.42 -0.46 -20.30
CA ALA A 251 -38.80 -1.80 -19.82
C ALA A 251 -38.01 -2.94 -20.50
N ARG A 252 -37.26 -2.66 -21.58
CA ARG A 252 -36.59 -3.69 -22.42
C ARG A 252 -35.06 -3.59 -22.50
N GLU A 253 -34.40 -2.49 -22.01
CA GLU A 253 -32.94 -2.39 -22.03
C GLU A 253 -32.36 -2.64 -20.64
N PRO A 254 -31.57 -3.73 -20.42
CA PRO A 254 -30.81 -3.92 -19.22
C PRO A 254 -29.62 -2.95 -19.24
N SER A 255 -29.47 -2.11 -18.18
CA SER A 255 -28.29 -1.34 -17.83
C SER A 255 -27.76 -0.36 -18.90
N ALA A 256 -28.59 0.56 -19.41
CA ALA A 256 -28.14 1.62 -20.30
C ALA A 256 -27.16 2.60 -19.60
N GLY A 257 -25.96 2.79 -20.15
CA GLY A 257 -25.00 3.80 -19.69
C GLY A 257 -24.04 3.36 -18.58
N VAL A 258 -24.08 2.12 -18.09
CA VAL A 258 -23.12 1.66 -17.07
C VAL A 258 -21.79 1.34 -17.73
N PRO A 259 -20.68 1.99 -17.32
CA PRO A 259 -19.35 1.77 -17.90
C PRO A 259 -18.89 0.31 -17.77
N ARG A 260 -18.09 -0.17 -18.74
CA ARG A 260 -17.45 -1.48 -18.67
C ARG A 260 -15.97 -1.30 -18.35
N PRO A 261 -15.54 -1.57 -17.10
CA PRO A 261 -14.15 -1.47 -16.75
C PRO A 261 -13.30 -2.48 -17.51
N PRO A 262 -12.10 -2.11 -18.02
CA PRO A 262 -11.26 -2.99 -18.83
C PRO A 262 -10.56 -4.08 -18.01
N THR A 263 -10.49 -3.96 -16.68
CA THR A 263 -9.77 -4.88 -15.79
C THR A 263 -10.71 -5.55 -14.78
N ARG A 264 -10.31 -6.72 -14.28
CA ARG A 264 -11.01 -7.41 -13.19
C ARG A 264 -10.87 -6.62 -11.87
N THR A 265 -11.90 -6.64 -11.04
CA THR A 265 -11.89 -6.10 -9.68
C THR A 265 -11.31 -7.15 -8.72
N VAL A 266 -10.34 -6.77 -7.89
CA VAL A 266 -9.61 -7.66 -6.98
C VAL A 266 -9.96 -7.32 -5.54
N GLY A 267 -10.15 -8.35 -4.69
CA GLY A 267 -10.28 -8.22 -3.24
C GLY A 267 -11.51 -7.45 -2.74
N ARG A 268 -12.59 -7.33 -3.57
CA ARG A 268 -13.78 -6.53 -3.26
C ARG A 268 -15.08 -7.34 -3.12
N ASP A 269 -15.00 -8.66 -3.11
CA ASP A 269 -16.20 -9.52 -3.06
C ASP A 269 -17.03 -9.31 -1.78
N ALA A 270 -16.36 -9.11 -0.65
CA ALA A 270 -17.02 -8.80 0.62
C ALA A 270 -17.70 -7.42 0.58
N ASP A 271 -17.03 -6.40 0.00
CA ASP A 271 -17.59 -5.06 -0.13
C ASP A 271 -18.79 -5.05 -1.10
N LEU A 272 -18.72 -5.81 -2.22
CA LEU A 272 -19.83 -5.97 -3.15
C LEU A 272 -21.05 -6.58 -2.46
N ARG A 273 -20.87 -7.62 -1.64
CA ARG A 273 -21.97 -8.21 -0.86
C ARG A 273 -22.57 -7.20 0.10
N ARG A 274 -21.72 -6.49 0.90
CA ARG A 274 -22.18 -5.48 1.85
C ARG A 274 -22.98 -4.35 1.21
N VAL A 275 -22.60 -3.91 0.00
CA VAL A 275 -23.37 -2.86 -0.71
C VAL A 275 -24.71 -3.40 -1.17
N ARG A 276 -24.78 -4.63 -1.68
CA ARG A 276 -26.04 -5.27 -2.10
C ARG A 276 -26.99 -5.47 -0.92
N GLU A 277 -26.51 -6.06 0.17
CA GLU A 277 -27.28 -6.21 1.42
C GLU A 277 -27.77 -4.85 1.95
N ALA A 278 -26.93 -3.82 1.86
CA ALA A 278 -27.33 -2.49 2.27
C ALA A 278 -28.44 -1.87 1.40
N LEU A 279 -28.44 -2.17 0.08
CA LEU A 279 -29.47 -1.73 -0.86
C LEU A 279 -30.79 -2.49 -0.72
N GLU A 280 -30.78 -3.71 -0.16
CA GLU A 280 -31.98 -4.44 0.23
C GLU A 280 -32.69 -3.79 1.44
N ASP A 281 -31.90 -3.31 2.42
CA ASP A 281 -32.39 -2.71 3.66
C ASP A 281 -32.68 -1.21 3.54
N ALA A 282 -31.91 -0.49 2.70
CA ALA A 282 -31.96 0.96 2.58
C ALA A 282 -31.97 1.40 1.12
N ARG A 283 -32.84 2.34 0.79
CA ARG A 283 -32.99 2.85 -0.59
C ARG A 283 -31.97 3.93 -0.98
N LEU A 284 -31.22 4.46 -0.01
CA LEU A 284 -30.12 5.36 -0.25
C LEU A 284 -28.87 4.83 0.45
N VAL A 285 -27.92 4.41 -0.33
CA VAL A 285 -26.62 3.92 0.16
C VAL A 285 -25.53 4.83 -0.38
N THR A 286 -24.67 5.32 0.51
CA THR A 286 -23.52 6.15 0.14
C THR A 286 -22.22 5.41 0.44
N ILE A 287 -21.44 5.12 -0.60
CA ILE A 287 -20.07 4.59 -0.46
C ILE A 287 -19.14 5.76 -0.19
N THR A 288 -18.57 5.81 1.02
CA THR A 288 -17.58 6.83 1.40
C THR A 288 -16.16 6.25 1.47
N GLY A 289 -15.15 7.09 1.36
CA GLY A 289 -13.76 6.68 1.49
C GLY A 289 -12.79 7.64 0.81
N PRO A 290 -11.47 7.46 1.04
CA PRO A 290 -10.45 8.35 0.48
C PRO A 290 -10.43 8.33 -1.06
N GLY A 291 -9.80 9.37 -1.64
CA GLY A 291 -9.58 9.43 -3.08
C GLY A 291 -8.73 8.26 -3.56
N GLY A 292 -9.10 7.65 -4.69
CA GLY A 292 -8.35 6.52 -5.26
C GLY A 292 -8.58 5.15 -4.62
N VAL A 293 -9.49 5.02 -3.63
CA VAL A 293 -9.79 3.75 -2.94
C VAL A 293 -10.65 2.79 -3.78
N GLY A 294 -11.25 3.26 -4.88
CA GLY A 294 -12.05 2.43 -5.79
C GLY A 294 -13.57 2.53 -5.59
N LYS A 295 -14.11 3.61 -5.01
CA LYS A 295 -15.56 3.82 -4.81
C LYS A 295 -16.36 3.71 -6.12
N THR A 296 -15.96 4.47 -7.13
CA THR A 296 -16.56 4.46 -8.47
C THR A 296 -16.53 3.06 -9.06
N ARG A 297 -15.41 2.35 -8.94
CA ARG A 297 -15.26 0.98 -9.44
C ARG A 297 -16.24 0.03 -8.77
N LEU A 298 -16.36 0.08 -7.45
CA LEU A 298 -17.30 -0.73 -6.69
C LEU A 298 -18.75 -0.44 -7.10
N ALA A 299 -19.11 0.84 -7.24
CA ALA A 299 -20.45 1.26 -7.66
C ALA A 299 -20.79 0.78 -9.07
N ILE A 300 -19.85 0.81 -10.01
CA ILE A 300 -20.01 0.26 -11.36
C ILE A 300 -20.27 -1.25 -11.33
N GLU A 301 -19.52 -2.01 -10.51
CA GLU A 301 -19.72 -3.47 -10.40
C GLU A 301 -21.09 -3.82 -9.78
N VAL A 302 -21.56 -3.01 -8.83
CA VAL A 302 -22.92 -3.16 -8.27
C VAL A 302 -23.98 -2.85 -9.33
N ALA A 303 -23.80 -1.74 -10.06
CA ALA A 303 -24.72 -1.33 -11.14
C ALA A 303 -24.82 -2.40 -12.23
N ARG A 304 -23.70 -2.99 -12.63
CA ARG A 304 -23.65 -4.05 -13.67
C ARG A 304 -24.33 -5.36 -13.25
N ALA A 305 -24.39 -5.61 -11.96
CA ALA A 305 -25.06 -6.79 -11.40
C ALA A 305 -26.55 -6.56 -11.12
N SER A 306 -27.05 -5.34 -11.33
CA SER A 306 -28.47 -5.00 -11.19
C SER A 306 -29.18 -5.12 -12.55
N ASP A 307 -30.42 -5.64 -12.54
CA ASP A 307 -31.22 -5.80 -13.75
C ASP A 307 -31.57 -4.46 -14.42
N LYS A 308 -31.73 -3.39 -13.61
CA LYS A 308 -32.05 -2.05 -14.05
C LYS A 308 -31.21 -1.03 -13.28
N ALA A 309 -30.15 -0.55 -13.88
CA ALA A 309 -29.30 0.48 -13.28
C ALA A 309 -29.03 1.61 -14.28
N ALA A 310 -28.91 2.83 -13.75
CA ALA A 310 -28.44 3.99 -14.50
C ALA A 310 -27.23 4.61 -13.77
N PHE A 311 -26.16 4.90 -14.51
CA PHE A 311 -24.95 5.50 -13.99
C PHE A 311 -24.87 6.97 -14.41
N VAL A 312 -24.70 7.88 -13.44
CA VAL A 312 -24.59 9.31 -13.64
C VAL A 312 -23.29 9.80 -13.01
N SER A 313 -22.35 10.23 -13.83
CA SER A 313 -21.15 10.88 -13.32
C SER A 313 -21.43 12.35 -13.06
N LEU A 314 -21.29 12.78 -11.81
CA LEU A 314 -21.44 14.18 -11.41
C LEU A 314 -20.12 14.95 -11.45
N ALA A 315 -19.05 14.32 -11.89
CA ALA A 315 -17.70 14.89 -11.86
C ALA A 315 -17.54 16.23 -12.58
N ALA A 316 -18.34 16.48 -13.61
CA ALA A 316 -18.32 17.70 -14.40
C ALA A 316 -19.40 18.72 -13.99
N ILE A 317 -20.25 18.37 -13.00
CA ILE A 317 -21.34 19.24 -12.55
C ILE A 317 -20.83 20.21 -11.51
N ALA A 318 -20.88 21.50 -11.78
CA ALA A 318 -20.34 22.54 -10.91
C ALA A 318 -21.34 23.02 -9.85
N ALA A 319 -22.64 23.01 -10.14
CA ALA A 319 -23.69 23.51 -9.26
C ALA A 319 -24.69 22.41 -8.88
N ALA A 320 -25.18 22.44 -7.63
CA ALA A 320 -26.15 21.46 -7.12
C ALA A 320 -27.48 21.46 -7.90
N GLU A 321 -27.89 22.62 -8.40
CA GLU A 321 -29.09 22.82 -9.21
C GLU A 321 -29.04 22.06 -10.56
N ASP A 322 -27.84 21.78 -11.09
CA ASP A 322 -27.65 21.08 -12.36
C ASP A 322 -27.70 19.54 -12.22
N VAL A 323 -27.73 19.01 -11.00
CA VAL A 323 -27.75 17.56 -10.75
C VAL A 323 -29.03 16.92 -11.31
N ALA A 324 -30.20 17.56 -11.15
CA ALA A 324 -31.44 17.07 -11.71
C ALA A 324 -31.37 16.95 -13.24
N ALA A 325 -30.85 17.99 -13.90
CA ALA A 325 -30.67 18.00 -15.35
C ALA A 325 -29.67 16.93 -15.82
N ALA A 326 -28.60 16.65 -15.05
CA ALA A 326 -27.65 15.57 -15.32
C ALA A 326 -28.31 14.19 -15.25
N ILE A 327 -29.15 13.96 -14.25
CA ILE A 327 -29.92 12.70 -14.12
C ILE A 327 -30.91 12.53 -15.28
N VAL A 328 -31.65 13.58 -15.63
CA VAL A 328 -32.59 13.60 -16.76
C VAL A 328 -31.88 13.21 -18.06
N ARG A 329 -30.73 13.82 -18.35
CA ARG A 329 -29.90 13.49 -19.52
C ARG A 329 -29.41 12.03 -19.52
N ALA A 330 -28.87 11.57 -18.40
CA ALA A 330 -28.36 10.20 -18.30
C ALA A 330 -29.45 9.14 -18.50
N LEU A 331 -30.65 9.44 -18.04
CA LEU A 331 -31.83 8.60 -18.21
C LEU A 331 -32.53 8.81 -19.56
N LYS A 332 -32.03 9.73 -20.38
CA LYS A 332 -32.63 10.10 -21.69
C LYS A 332 -34.15 10.42 -21.57
N LEU A 333 -34.52 11.13 -20.50
CA LEU A 333 -35.88 11.57 -20.25
C LEU A 333 -36.17 12.88 -21.00
N GLU A 334 -37.40 13.01 -21.52
CA GLU A 334 -37.88 14.26 -22.14
C GLU A 334 -38.80 14.99 -21.14
N PRO A 335 -38.33 16.12 -20.55
CA PRO A 335 -39.20 16.99 -19.76
C PRO A 335 -40.31 17.57 -20.62
N LEU A 336 -41.51 17.77 -20.04
CA LEU A 336 -42.59 18.50 -20.73
C LEU A 336 -42.16 19.95 -20.94
N PRO A 337 -42.70 20.63 -21.98
CA PRO A 337 -42.39 22.04 -22.21
C PRO A 337 -42.63 22.89 -20.99
N GLY A 338 -41.56 23.54 -20.46
CA GLY A 338 -41.55 24.35 -19.24
C GLY A 338 -41.50 23.59 -17.92
N GLU A 339 -41.37 22.25 -17.95
CA GLU A 339 -41.21 21.41 -16.74
C GLU A 339 -39.78 21.47 -16.20
N PRO A 340 -39.58 21.80 -14.90
CA PRO A 340 -38.27 21.76 -14.28
C PRO A 340 -37.72 20.33 -14.25
N PRO A 341 -36.38 20.11 -14.37
CA PRO A 341 -35.79 18.78 -14.41
C PRO A 341 -36.12 17.89 -13.20
N ASP A 342 -36.20 18.47 -12.00
CA ASP A 342 -36.56 17.75 -10.78
C ASP A 342 -38.02 17.29 -10.78
N ALA A 343 -38.95 18.09 -11.33
CA ALA A 343 -40.34 17.70 -11.50
C ALA A 343 -40.49 16.55 -12.53
N ALA A 344 -39.74 16.61 -13.63
CA ALA A 344 -39.72 15.53 -14.63
C ALA A 344 -39.25 14.21 -14.03
N LEU A 345 -38.19 14.23 -13.16
CA LEU A 345 -37.69 13.04 -12.46
C LEU A 345 -38.77 12.46 -11.52
N LEU A 346 -39.42 13.29 -10.72
CA LEU A 346 -40.46 12.88 -9.78
C LEU A 346 -41.74 12.31 -10.51
N ARG A 347 -41.99 12.75 -11.72
CA ARG A 347 -43.09 12.25 -12.56
C ARG A 347 -42.76 10.93 -13.22
N VAL A 348 -41.51 10.74 -13.67
CA VAL A 348 -41.16 9.64 -14.57
C VAL A 348 -40.57 8.42 -13.84
N LEU A 349 -39.82 8.63 -12.75
CA LEU A 349 -39.14 7.54 -12.04
C LEU A 349 -40.06 6.58 -11.27
N PRO A 350 -41.21 6.99 -10.69
CA PRO A 350 -42.06 6.09 -9.93
C PRO A 350 -42.50 4.82 -10.71
N GLY A 351 -42.46 3.66 -10.03
CA GLY A 351 -42.85 2.35 -10.56
C GLY A 351 -41.84 1.65 -11.48
N ARG A 352 -40.61 2.19 -11.63
CA ARG A 352 -39.62 1.63 -12.57
C ARG A 352 -38.68 0.58 -11.97
N GLY A 353 -38.51 0.51 -10.67
CA GLY A 353 -37.61 -0.42 -10.03
C GLY A 353 -36.15 -0.16 -10.46
N LEU A 354 -35.66 1.11 -10.33
CA LEU A 354 -34.39 1.57 -10.88
C LEU A 354 -33.36 1.77 -9.78
N LEU A 355 -32.15 1.25 -9.97
CA LEU A 355 -30.95 1.64 -9.20
C LEU A 355 -30.26 2.84 -9.90
N LEU A 356 -30.33 4.00 -9.28
CA LEU A 356 -29.65 5.21 -9.74
C LEU A 356 -28.28 5.32 -9.07
N VAL A 357 -27.20 5.23 -9.85
CA VAL A 357 -25.84 5.39 -9.34
C VAL A 357 -25.35 6.82 -9.61
N LEU A 358 -25.05 7.57 -8.56
CA LEU A 358 -24.58 8.95 -8.59
C LEU A 358 -23.10 8.99 -8.17
N ASP A 359 -22.22 9.14 -9.13
CA ASP A 359 -20.77 9.11 -8.87
C ASP A 359 -20.17 10.50 -8.65
N ASN A 360 -19.23 10.61 -7.71
CA ASN A 360 -18.55 11.87 -7.33
C ASN A 360 -19.48 12.95 -6.75
N PHE A 361 -20.29 12.61 -5.76
CA PHE A 361 -21.26 13.55 -5.17
C PHE A 361 -20.64 14.63 -4.28
N GLU A 362 -19.38 14.49 -3.87
CA GLU A 362 -18.70 15.31 -2.86
C GLU A 362 -18.65 16.82 -3.13
N HIS A 363 -18.82 17.27 -4.35
CA HIS A 363 -18.78 18.72 -4.68
C HIS A 363 -20.15 19.34 -4.95
N VAL A 364 -21.20 18.51 -4.93
CA VAL A 364 -22.59 18.93 -5.13
C VAL A 364 -23.48 18.49 -3.96
N LEU A 365 -22.95 18.48 -2.75
CA LEU A 365 -23.65 17.99 -1.55
C LEU A 365 -24.96 18.71 -1.27
N ASP A 366 -25.11 19.96 -1.70
CA ASP A 366 -26.35 20.70 -1.57
C ASP A 366 -27.52 20.07 -2.38
N ALA A 367 -27.23 19.22 -3.39
CA ALA A 367 -28.22 18.43 -4.11
C ALA A 367 -28.73 17.19 -3.34
N ALA A 368 -28.23 16.92 -2.14
CA ALA A 368 -28.67 15.76 -1.34
C ALA A 368 -30.16 15.80 -0.99
N GLU A 369 -30.75 16.99 -0.90
CA GLU A 369 -32.21 17.16 -0.71
C GLU A 369 -33.00 16.62 -1.92
N LEU A 370 -32.55 16.84 -3.14
CA LEU A 370 -33.13 16.25 -4.33
C LEU A 370 -33.12 14.72 -4.26
N VAL A 371 -31.97 14.14 -3.88
CA VAL A 371 -31.84 12.67 -3.73
C VAL A 371 -32.83 12.14 -2.69
N SER A 372 -32.96 12.83 -1.55
CA SER A 372 -33.91 12.48 -0.50
C SER A 372 -35.37 12.51 -1.02
N ARG A 373 -35.73 13.51 -1.82
CA ARG A 373 -37.08 13.62 -2.44
C ARG A 373 -37.33 12.48 -3.45
N LEU A 374 -36.33 12.13 -4.28
CA LEU A 374 -36.45 11.04 -5.25
C LEU A 374 -36.69 9.67 -4.56
N VAL A 375 -35.92 9.39 -3.51
CA VAL A 375 -36.08 8.15 -2.72
C VAL A 375 -37.40 8.12 -1.95
N ALA A 376 -37.91 9.27 -1.50
CA ALA A 376 -39.17 9.36 -0.79
C ALA A 376 -40.38 9.21 -1.73
N ALA A 377 -40.27 9.63 -2.98
CA ALA A 377 -41.38 9.65 -3.97
C ALA A 377 -41.82 8.27 -4.42
N ASP A 378 -40.93 7.25 -4.44
CA ASP A 378 -41.26 5.90 -4.88
C ASP A 378 -40.43 4.82 -4.17
N PRO A 379 -41.08 3.77 -3.63
CA PRO A 379 -40.38 2.62 -3.04
C PRO A 379 -39.56 1.79 -4.06
N GLY A 380 -39.82 1.93 -5.35
CA GLY A 380 -39.07 1.23 -6.40
C GLY A 380 -37.78 1.91 -6.87
N VAL A 381 -37.46 3.12 -6.35
CA VAL A 381 -36.20 3.83 -6.68
C VAL A 381 -35.21 3.66 -5.54
N SER A 382 -34.02 3.13 -5.87
CA SER A 382 -32.88 3.06 -4.98
C SER A 382 -31.73 3.92 -5.54
N VAL A 383 -30.96 4.56 -4.65
CA VAL A 383 -29.83 5.41 -5.01
C VAL A 383 -28.56 4.86 -4.38
N LEU A 384 -27.53 4.70 -5.20
CA LEU A 384 -26.18 4.39 -4.76
C LEU A 384 -25.28 5.59 -5.08
N ALA A 385 -24.89 6.35 -4.06
CA ALA A 385 -24.00 7.48 -4.22
C ALA A 385 -22.54 7.10 -3.90
N THR A 386 -21.59 7.66 -4.63
CA THR A 386 -20.19 7.66 -4.22
C THR A 386 -19.79 9.06 -3.82
N SER A 387 -19.15 9.19 -2.67
CA SER A 387 -18.72 10.48 -2.15
C SER A 387 -17.49 10.32 -1.24
N ARG A 388 -16.79 11.40 -0.95
CA ARG A 388 -15.73 11.42 0.08
C ARG A 388 -16.28 11.59 1.48
N GLU A 389 -17.44 12.23 1.61
CA GLU A 389 -18.15 12.41 2.87
C GLU A 389 -19.62 12.01 2.71
N PRO A 390 -20.32 11.71 3.82
CA PRO A 390 -21.75 11.40 3.80
C PRO A 390 -22.59 12.56 3.25
N LEU A 391 -23.73 12.23 2.62
CA LEU A 391 -24.71 13.22 2.15
C LEU A 391 -25.50 13.88 3.32
N ARG A 392 -25.51 13.23 4.49
CA ARG A 392 -26.16 13.68 5.74
C ARG A 392 -27.68 13.87 5.63
N VAL A 393 -28.34 12.96 4.91
CA VAL A 393 -29.80 12.90 4.82
C VAL A 393 -30.37 11.72 5.64
N ARG A 394 -31.62 11.82 6.13
CA ARG A 394 -32.19 10.87 7.10
C ARG A 394 -32.29 9.42 6.57
N ALA A 395 -32.49 9.24 5.27
CA ALA A 395 -32.64 7.92 4.64
C ALA A 395 -31.30 7.29 4.25
N GLU A 396 -30.17 7.94 4.55
CA GLU A 396 -28.84 7.52 4.09
C GLU A 396 -28.29 6.38 4.96
N ARG A 397 -27.84 5.31 4.31
CA ARG A 397 -26.97 4.29 4.89
C ARG A 397 -25.55 4.48 4.36
N VAL A 398 -24.62 4.82 5.23
CA VAL A 398 -23.22 5.10 4.86
C VAL A 398 -22.39 3.83 4.97
N LEU A 399 -21.71 3.47 3.90
CA LEU A 399 -20.74 2.37 3.84
C LEU A 399 -19.34 2.92 3.59
N ARG A 400 -18.47 2.77 4.56
CA ARG A 400 -17.07 3.17 4.41
C ARG A 400 -16.28 2.08 3.68
N LEU A 401 -15.65 2.45 2.56
CA LEU A 401 -14.77 1.60 1.78
C LEU A 401 -13.34 1.78 2.27
N ALA A 402 -12.75 0.71 2.80
CA ALA A 402 -11.35 0.68 3.21
C ALA A 402 -10.41 0.45 2.00
N PRO A 403 -9.12 0.78 2.11
CA PRO A 403 -8.10 0.31 1.18
C PRO A 403 -8.12 -1.21 1.00
N LEU A 404 -7.41 -1.74 0.01
CA LEU A 404 -7.26 -3.19 -0.18
C LEU A 404 -6.47 -3.79 0.99
N THR A 405 -6.77 -5.06 1.31
CA THR A 405 -5.91 -5.83 2.21
C THR A 405 -4.51 -5.99 1.59
N PRO A 406 -3.47 -6.25 2.39
CA PRO A 406 -2.12 -6.44 1.87
C PRO A 406 -2.05 -7.48 0.74
N GLU A 407 -2.76 -8.60 0.89
CA GLU A 407 -2.80 -9.70 -0.07
C GLU A 407 -3.49 -9.26 -1.37
N ALA A 408 -4.65 -8.61 -1.28
CA ALA A 408 -5.39 -8.12 -2.43
C ALA A 408 -4.65 -6.98 -3.17
N ALA A 409 -3.90 -6.17 -2.42
CA ALA A 409 -3.07 -5.11 -2.99
C ALA A 409 -1.93 -5.69 -3.84
N VAL A 410 -1.26 -6.73 -3.34
CA VAL A 410 -0.21 -7.45 -4.08
C VAL A 410 -0.81 -8.17 -5.29
N GLU A 411 -1.94 -8.88 -5.14
CA GLU A 411 -2.65 -9.52 -6.26
C GLU A 411 -2.98 -8.49 -7.35
N GLN A 412 -3.49 -7.31 -6.98
CA GLN A 412 -3.77 -6.25 -7.95
C GLN A 412 -2.50 -5.76 -8.64
N PHE A 413 -1.42 -5.57 -7.91
CA PHE A 413 -0.13 -5.15 -8.47
C PHE A 413 0.40 -6.17 -9.48
N GLU A 414 0.37 -7.46 -9.14
CA GLU A 414 0.79 -8.56 -10.01
C GLU A 414 -0.06 -8.64 -11.29
N LEU A 415 -1.38 -8.51 -11.19
CA LEU A 415 -2.27 -8.49 -12.35
C LEU A 415 -1.98 -7.30 -13.28
N LEU A 416 -1.69 -6.13 -12.72
CA LEU A 416 -1.35 -4.94 -13.50
C LEU A 416 0.02 -5.07 -14.19
N LEU A 417 0.98 -5.76 -13.57
CA LEU A 417 2.26 -6.09 -14.18
C LEU A 417 2.11 -7.14 -15.28
N ALA A 418 1.35 -8.20 -15.03
CA ALA A 418 1.09 -9.25 -16.01
C ALA A 418 0.40 -8.71 -17.28
N ALA A 419 -0.52 -7.74 -17.14
CA ALA A 419 -1.14 -7.05 -18.28
C ALA A 419 -0.14 -6.21 -19.13
N ARG A 420 1.10 -6.04 -18.66
CA ARG A 420 2.21 -5.34 -19.34
C ARG A 420 3.38 -6.25 -19.68
N ASP A 421 3.17 -7.57 -19.66
CA ASP A 421 4.22 -8.61 -19.83
C ASP A 421 5.39 -8.46 -18.81
N GLN A 422 5.13 -7.87 -17.63
CA GLN A 422 6.09 -7.75 -16.54
C GLN A 422 5.78 -8.78 -15.43
N ARG A 423 6.80 -9.15 -14.65
CA ARG A 423 6.65 -10.07 -13.52
C ARG A 423 7.24 -9.45 -12.25
N VAL A 424 6.67 -9.82 -11.12
CA VAL A 424 7.27 -9.54 -9.81
C VAL A 424 8.50 -10.44 -9.64
N GLY A 425 9.68 -9.83 -9.59
CA GLY A 425 10.94 -10.56 -9.32
C GLY A 425 11.11 -10.84 -7.82
N ASP A 426 10.78 -9.87 -6.99
CA ASP A 426 10.88 -9.93 -5.53
C ASP A 426 9.51 -9.67 -4.87
N ALA A 427 8.96 -10.70 -4.24
CA ALA A 427 7.67 -10.62 -3.54
C ALA A 427 7.73 -9.67 -2.32
N ALA A 428 8.88 -9.59 -1.62
CA ALA A 428 9.05 -8.70 -0.48
C ALA A 428 9.02 -7.24 -0.92
N ALA A 429 9.66 -6.91 -2.05
CA ALA A 429 9.60 -5.57 -2.63
C ALA A 429 8.18 -5.19 -3.08
N ALA A 430 7.41 -6.13 -3.65
CA ALA A 430 6.02 -5.90 -4.02
C ALA A 430 5.14 -5.61 -2.79
N HIS A 431 5.30 -6.38 -1.72
CA HIS A 431 4.61 -6.14 -0.45
C HIS A 431 4.97 -4.76 0.13
N GLU A 432 6.25 -4.39 0.11
CA GLU A 432 6.71 -3.09 0.61
C GLU A 432 6.11 -1.94 -0.22
N ILE A 433 6.06 -2.05 -1.55
CA ILE A 433 5.40 -1.07 -2.42
C ILE A 433 3.93 -0.93 -2.04
N CYS A 434 3.17 -2.04 -1.99
CA CYS A 434 1.73 -2.02 -1.68
C CYS A 434 1.45 -1.46 -0.28
N ARG A 435 2.28 -1.80 0.71
CA ARG A 435 2.21 -1.26 2.07
C ARG A 435 2.42 0.24 2.10
N ARG A 436 3.44 0.77 1.41
CA ARG A 436 3.73 2.21 1.35
C ARG A 436 2.70 3.03 0.58
N LEU A 437 1.96 2.36 -0.30
CA LEU A 437 0.85 2.96 -1.04
C LEU A 437 -0.50 2.76 -0.34
N ASP A 438 -0.48 2.34 0.94
CA ASP A 438 -1.66 2.13 1.80
C ASP A 438 -2.72 1.20 1.18
N GLY A 439 -2.35 0.31 0.27
CA GLY A 439 -3.29 -0.53 -0.46
C GLY A 439 -4.30 0.26 -1.32
N LEU A 440 -3.97 1.49 -1.72
CA LEU A 440 -4.84 2.32 -2.56
C LEU A 440 -4.75 1.87 -4.03
N PRO A 441 -5.85 1.38 -4.64
CA PRO A 441 -5.86 0.88 -6.02
C PRO A 441 -5.25 1.83 -7.05
N LEU A 442 -5.59 3.12 -6.98
CA LEU A 442 -5.04 4.14 -7.90
C LEU A 442 -3.52 4.29 -7.73
N ALA A 443 -3.02 4.30 -6.50
CA ALA A 443 -1.59 4.41 -6.25
C ALA A 443 -0.82 3.17 -6.74
N ILE A 444 -1.41 1.98 -6.55
CA ILE A 444 -0.87 0.71 -7.04
C ILE A 444 -0.82 0.70 -8.59
N GLU A 445 -1.86 1.19 -9.26
CA GLU A 445 -1.92 1.31 -10.71
C GLU A 445 -0.82 2.25 -11.24
N LEU A 446 -0.63 3.40 -10.60
CA LEU A 446 0.43 4.35 -10.93
C LEU A 446 1.83 3.75 -10.73
N ALA A 447 2.03 2.97 -9.66
CA ALA A 447 3.26 2.28 -9.37
C ALA A 447 3.56 1.19 -10.41
N ALA A 448 2.57 0.35 -10.75
CA ALA A 448 2.69 -0.66 -11.79
C ALA A 448 3.03 -0.06 -13.17
N GLY A 449 2.56 1.15 -13.46
CA GLY A 449 2.92 1.90 -14.67
C GLY A 449 4.38 2.35 -14.71
N ARG A 450 5.14 2.27 -13.61
CA ARG A 450 6.58 2.62 -13.54
C ARG A 450 7.51 1.42 -13.68
N VAL A 451 6.99 0.23 -13.44
CA VAL A 451 7.75 -1.00 -13.68
C VAL A 451 7.99 -1.15 -15.18
N GLY A 452 9.21 -1.48 -15.54
CA GLY A 452 9.71 -1.44 -16.93
C GLY A 452 10.69 -0.28 -17.18
N LEU A 453 10.48 0.88 -16.56
CA LEU A 453 11.48 1.94 -16.43
C LEU A 453 12.39 1.69 -15.22
N LEU A 454 11.82 1.17 -14.13
CA LEU A 454 12.48 0.81 -12.88
C LEU A 454 12.21 -0.67 -12.59
N SER A 455 13.13 -1.37 -11.92
CA SER A 455 12.82 -2.67 -11.34
C SER A 455 11.86 -2.53 -10.14
N VAL A 456 11.24 -3.63 -9.71
CA VAL A 456 10.34 -3.62 -8.54
C VAL A 456 11.11 -3.21 -7.28
N GLU A 457 12.35 -3.68 -7.13
CA GLU A 457 13.25 -3.36 -6.01
C GLU A 457 13.67 -1.88 -6.03
N GLU A 458 14.02 -1.34 -7.20
CA GLU A 458 14.35 0.08 -7.36
C GLU A 458 13.17 0.98 -7.05
N LEU A 459 11.97 0.59 -7.49
CA LEU A 459 10.74 1.30 -7.20
C LEU A 459 10.45 1.28 -5.69
N ALA A 460 10.58 0.13 -5.02
CA ALA A 460 10.43 0.00 -3.58
C ALA A 460 11.41 0.92 -2.83
N LEU A 461 12.68 0.95 -3.25
CA LEU A 461 13.70 1.81 -2.65
C LEU A 461 13.37 3.30 -2.80
N ARG A 462 12.96 3.74 -3.99
CA ARG A 462 12.59 5.14 -4.26
C ARG A 462 11.37 5.57 -3.47
N LEU A 463 10.36 4.73 -3.37
CA LEU A 463 9.17 5.01 -2.57
C LEU A 463 9.45 5.10 -1.05
N ARG A 464 10.64 4.68 -0.59
CA ARG A 464 11.07 4.92 0.81
C ARG A 464 11.35 6.40 1.08
N THR A 465 11.81 7.13 0.09
CA THR A 465 12.26 8.51 0.22
C THR A 465 11.32 9.52 -0.43
N ASP A 466 10.63 9.16 -1.49
CA ASP A 466 9.86 10.09 -2.30
C ASP A 466 8.67 9.42 -2.99
N LEU A 467 7.44 9.83 -2.63
CA LEU A 467 6.21 9.39 -3.30
C LEU A 467 5.92 10.17 -4.59
N THR A 468 6.63 11.27 -4.89
CA THR A 468 6.46 12.05 -6.13
C THR A 468 6.94 11.28 -7.37
N ALA A 469 7.67 10.18 -7.17
CA ALA A 469 8.04 9.24 -8.24
C ALA A 469 6.83 8.69 -9.03
N LEU A 470 5.58 8.85 -8.51
CA LEU A 470 4.33 8.38 -9.12
C LEU A 470 3.63 9.46 -9.97
N SER A 471 4.35 10.32 -10.67
CA SER A 471 3.81 11.51 -11.33
C SER A 471 3.16 11.32 -12.72
N ALA A 472 3.02 10.09 -13.26
CA ALA A 472 2.38 9.88 -14.58
C ALA A 472 1.36 8.73 -14.55
N GLY A 473 0.09 9.07 -14.62
CA GLY A 473 -1.03 8.12 -14.80
C GLY A 473 -1.45 7.93 -16.26
N ALA A 474 -2.49 7.13 -16.48
CA ALA A 474 -3.07 6.88 -17.79
C ALA A 474 -3.54 8.19 -18.47
N ARG A 475 -3.26 8.33 -19.78
CA ARG A 475 -3.56 9.56 -20.53
C ARG A 475 -5.06 9.84 -20.69
N ASP A 476 -5.88 8.82 -20.63
CA ASP A 476 -7.33 8.82 -20.71
C ASP A 476 -8.04 9.11 -19.37
N ALA A 477 -7.28 9.10 -18.25
CA ALA A 477 -7.85 9.43 -16.95
C ALA A 477 -8.10 10.95 -16.80
N PRO A 478 -9.15 11.37 -16.05
CA PRO A 478 -9.37 12.77 -15.71
C PRO A 478 -8.12 13.40 -15.10
N ALA A 479 -7.86 14.69 -15.39
CA ALA A 479 -6.64 15.38 -14.94
C ALA A 479 -6.35 15.22 -13.45
N ARG A 480 -7.41 15.21 -12.61
CA ARG A 480 -7.35 14.98 -11.15
C ARG A 480 -6.94 13.56 -10.74
N GLN A 481 -7.03 12.58 -11.64
CA GLN A 481 -6.67 11.17 -11.39
C GLN A 481 -5.38 10.76 -12.09
N ARG A 482 -4.79 11.64 -12.89
CA ARG A 482 -3.55 11.35 -13.62
C ARG A 482 -2.35 11.19 -12.71
N THR A 483 -2.38 11.78 -11.52
CA THR A 483 -1.35 11.60 -10.51
C THR A 483 -1.99 11.47 -9.14
N LEU A 484 -1.36 10.72 -8.25
CA LEU A 484 -1.78 10.63 -6.85
C LEU A 484 -1.77 12.02 -6.20
N ALA A 485 -0.73 12.82 -6.48
CA ALA A 485 -0.61 14.18 -5.98
C ALA A 485 -1.79 15.08 -6.41
N ALA A 486 -2.25 15.00 -7.67
CA ALA A 486 -3.41 15.76 -8.14
C ALA A 486 -4.71 15.35 -7.41
N THR A 487 -4.90 14.04 -7.16
CA THR A 487 -6.05 13.54 -6.41
C THR A 487 -6.04 14.03 -4.95
N LEU A 488 -4.87 14.04 -4.33
CA LEU A 488 -4.69 14.52 -2.96
C LEU A 488 -4.81 16.06 -2.89
N ALA A 489 -4.22 16.79 -3.84
CA ALA A 489 -4.32 18.25 -3.93
C ALA A 489 -5.78 18.70 -4.02
N TRP A 490 -6.56 18.08 -4.90
CA TRP A 490 -7.97 18.40 -5.04
C TRP A 490 -8.77 18.13 -3.73
N SER A 491 -8.46 17.03 -3.00
CA SER A 491 -9.05 16.76 -1.68
C SER A 491 -8.67 17.82 -0.64
N TYR A 492 -7.41 18.25 -0.68
CA TYR A 492 -6.86 19.27 0.20
C TYR A 492 -7.50 20.64 -0.06
N ASP A 493 -7.73 21.01 -1.34
CA ASP A 493 -8.29 22.29 -1.74
C ASP A 493 -9.78 22.42 -1.34
N LEU A 494 -10.52 21.31 -1.26
CA LEU A 494 -11.88 21.27 -0.75
C LEU A 494 -11.97 21.43 0.80
N ALA A 495 -10.85 21.26 1.51
CA ALA A 495 -10.82 21.44 2.95
C ALA A 495 -10.75 22.93 3.34
N ARG A 496 -11.38 23.30 4.47
CA ARG A 496 -11.33 24.66 5.01
C ARG A 496 -9.91 25.01 5.48
N PRO A 497 -9.55 26.30 5.59
CA PRO A 497 -8.19 26.69 6.04
C PRO A 497 -7.76 26.05 7.38
N ALA A 498 -8.66 25.98 8.37
CA ALA A 498 -8.38 25.34 9.66
C ALA A 498 -8.15 23.83 9.52
N GLU A 499 -8.93 23.16 8.66
CA GLU A 499 -8.80 21.73 8.36
C GLU A 499 -7.47 21.44 7.63
N ARG A 500 -7.08 22.31 6.68
CA ARG A 500 -5.80 22.22 5.98
C ARG A 500 -4.62 22.38 6.94
N ALA A 501 -4.67 23.33 7.84
CA ALA A 501 -3.65 23.53 8.86
C ALA A 501 -3.55 22.35 9.82
N ALA A 502 -4.68 21.81 10.28
CA ALA A 502 -4.72 20.63 11.14
C ALA A 502 -4.20 19.38 10.41
N LEU A 503 -4.56 19.18 9.14
CA LEU A 503 -4.08 18.07 8.34
C LEU A 503 -2.54 18.14 8.15
N ALA A 504 -2.01 19.33 7.85
CA ALA A 504 -0.57 19.54 7.77
C ALA A 504 0.11 19.26 9.12
N ALA A 505 -0.49 19.70 10.23
CA ALA A 505 0.04 19.46 11.57
C ALA A 505 -0.02 17.97 11.97
N LEU A 506 -1.08 17.24 11.63
CA LEU A 506 -1.19 15.79 11.87
C LEU A 506 -0.09 14.97 11.16
N SER A 507 0.54 15.51 10.12
CA SER A 507 1.61 14.81 9.39
C SER A 507 2.88 14.55 10.21
N VAL A 508 3.04 15.18 11.37
CA VAL A 508 4.19 14.95 12.27
C VAL A 508 4.14 13.59 12.95
N PHE A 509 2.92 13.02 13.11
CA PHE A 509 2.74 11.72 13.77
C PHE A 509 3.10 10.57 12.82
N ALA A 510 3.98 9.68 13.26
CA ALA A 510 4.47 8.58 12.43
C ALA A 510 3.61 7.30 12.55
N GLY A 511 3.01 7.01 13.70
CA GLY A 511 2.21 5.81 13.98
C GLY A 511 0.75 6.10 14.35
N GLY A 512 0.21 7.24 13.85
CA GLY A 512 -1.04 7.77 14.39
C GLY A 512 -0.84 8.35 15.80
N CYS A 513 -1.91 8.84 16.40
CA CYS A 513 -1.84 9.46 17.72
C CYS A 513 -3.16 9.30 18.48
N THR A 514 -3.13 9.45 19.79
CA THR A 514 -4.34 9.58 20.59
C THR A 514 -5.05 10.91 20.25
N LEU A 515 -6.32 11.01 20.56
CA LEU A 515 -7.08 12.25 20.33
C LEU A 515 -6.48 13.41 21.14
N ASP A 516 -6.07 13.16 22.40
CA ASP A 516 -5.39 14.14 23.24
C ASP A 516 -4.10 14.67 22.61
N ALA A 517 -3.25 13.77 22.07
CA ALA A 517 -2.05 14.15 21.35
C ALA A 517 -2.37 14.99 20.11
N ALA A 518 -3.41 14.59 19.36
CA ALA A 518 -3.83 15.33 18.17
C ALA A 518 -4.24 16.77 18.53
N GLU A 519 -5.09 16.96 19.55
CA GLU A 519 -5.54 18.29 19.99
C GLU A 519 -4.37 19.15 20.49
N GLN A 520 -3.51 18.61 21.37
CA GLN A 520 -2.43 19.38 21.96
C GLN A 520 -1.33 19.75 20.95
N VAL A 521 -0.94 18.83 20.07
CA VAL A 521 0.15 19.07 19.10
C VAL A 521 -0.32 19.95 17.96
N THR A 522 -1.52 19.68 17.40
CA THR A 522 -2.03 20.45 16.26
C THR A 522 -2.64 21.79 16.68
N ALA A 523 -3.01 21.95 17.95
CA ALA A 523 -3.82 23.04 18.46
C ALA A 523 -5.20 23.19 17.75
N ALA A 524 -5.69 22.10 17.13
CA ALA A 524 -6.98 22.06 16.45
C ALA A 524 -8.06 21.52 17.39
N PRO A 525 -9.24 22.18 17.46
CA PRO A 525 -10.35 21.65 18.26
C PRO A 525 -10.91 20.36 17.67
N LEU A 526 -11.54 19.53 18.50
CA LEU A 526 -12.15 18.25 18.13
C LEU A 526 -13.02 18.33 16.87
N ALA A 527 -13.82 19.40 16.72
CA ALA A 527 -14.69 19.59 15.55
C ALA A 527 -13.92 19.65 14.21
N VAL A 528 -12.68 20.15 14.21
CA VAL A 528 -11.82 20.20 13.02
C VAL A 528 -11.25 18.81 12.73
N LEU A 529 -10.84 18.07 13.76
CA LEU A 529 -10.36 16.69 13.63
C LEU A 529 -11.48 15.77 13.15
N ASP A 530 -12.68 15.90 13.66
CA ASP A 530 -13.87 15.16 13.21
C ASP A 530 -14.21 15.47 11.74
N ALA A 531 -14.10 16.74 11.32
CA ALA A 531 -14.30 17.10 9.92
C ALA A 531 -13.28 16.43 8.99
N LEU A 532 -11.99 16.30 9.39
CA LEU A 532 -10.98 15.57 8.62
C LEU A 532 -11.31 14.08 8.51
N VAL A 533 -11.80 13.46 9.59
CA VAL A 533 -12.23 12.05 9.59
C VAL A 533 -13.46 11.87 8.70
N THR A 534 -14.45 12.76 8.80
CA THR A 534 -15.65 12.74 7.98
C THR A 534 -15.34 12.85 6.49
N LYS A 535 -14.36 13.70 6.11
CA LYS A 535 -13.90 13.89 4.73
C LYS A 535 -12.93 12.80 4.25
N ASN A 536 -12.69 11.77 5.05
CA ASN A 536 -11.72 10.70 4.78
C ASN A 536 -10.28 11.19 4.48
N LEU A 537 -9.91 12.34 5.06
CA LEU A 537 -8.53 12.84 5.07
C LEU A 537 -7.74 12.33 6.28
N ALA A 538 -8.44 11.88 7.32
CA ALA A 538 -7.90 11.15 8.46
C ALA A 538 -8.77 9.93 8.76
N ILE A 539 -8.23 8.97 9.52
CA ILE A 539 -8.93 7.77 9.97
C ILE A 539 -8.99 7.82 11.48
N ALA A 540 -10.18 7.61 12.06
CA ALA A 540 -10.34 7.39 13.49
C ALA A 540 -10.73 5.94 13.74
N ARG A 541 -9.96 5.27 14.61
CA ARG A 541 -10.21 3.89 15.02
C ARG A 541 -9.63 3.66 16.40
N ASP A 542 -10.34 2.91 17.25
CA ASP A 542 -9.88 2.50 18.59
C ASP A 542 -9.35 3.68 19.44
N GLY A 543 -10.00 4.85 19.36
CA GLY A 543 -9.62 6.06 20.10
C GLY A 543 -8.38 6.79 19.55
N ARG A 544 -7.83 6.39 18.40
CA ARG A 544 -6.65 6.99 17.75
C ARG A 544 -7.00 7.64 16.41
N VAL A 545 -6.21 8.63 16.03
CA VAL A 545 -6.28 9.32 14.73
C VAL A 545 -5.05 8.97 13.90
N TRP A 546 -5.26 8.62 12.63
CA TRP A 546 -4.23 8.18 11.70
C TRP A 546 -4.35 8.93 10.39
N LEU A 547 -3.24 9.14 9.73
CA LEU A 547 -3.21 9.50 8.31
C LEU A 547 -2.73 8.30 7.50
N LEU A 548 -3.34 8.07 6.32
CA LEU A 548 -2.72 7.20 5.33
C LEU A 548 -1.34 7.76 4.99
N GLU A 549 -0.36 6.89 4.75
CA GLU A 549 1.02 7.30 4.49
C GLU A 549 1.13 8.26 3.30
N THR A 550 0.32 7.99 2.24
CA THR A 550 0.20 8.85 1.07
C THR A 550 -0.35 10.24 1.39
N ILE A 551 -1.33 10.34 2.29
CA ILE A 551 -1.89 11.62 2.75
C ILE A 551 -0.88 12.30 3.69
N ARG A 552 -0.21 11.54 4.56
CA ARG A 552 0.80 12.05 5.49
C ARG A 552 1.97 12.68 4.75
N ALA A 553 2.52 12.00 3.74
CA ALA A 553 3.60 12.54 2.91
C ALA A 553 3.19 13.84 2.20
N PHE A 554 2.01 13.85 1.57
CA PHE A 554 1.46 15.03 0.91
C PHE A 554 1.25 16.22 1.88
N ALA A 555 0.73 15.95 3.09
CA ALA A 555 0.49 16.95 4.13
C ALA A 555 1.80 17.49 4.72
N ARG A 556 2.82 16.61 4.86
CA ARG A 556 4.15 16.95 5.39
C ARG A 556 4.89 17.98 4.55
N GLU A 557 4.75 17.93 3.21
CA GLU A 557 5.32 18.94 2.30
C GLU A 557 4.73 20.33 2.52
N ARG A 558 3.51 20.41 3.09
CA ARG A 558 2.77 21.65 3.35
C ARG A 558 2.88 22.14 4.77
N LEU A 559 3.62 21.42 5.61
CA LEU A 559 3.90 21.82 6.98
C LEU A 559 5.05 22.84 6.99
N ALA A 560 4.71 24.11 6.97
CA ALA A 560 5.67 25.22 7.04
C ALA A 560 6.14 25.54 8.47
N ASP A 561 5.42 25.10 9.52
CA ASP A 561 5.61 25.51 10.90
C ASP A 561 6.47 24.55 11.71
N GLY A 562 7.70 24.96 12.01
CA GLY A 562 8.61 24.26 12.94
C GLY A 562 8.04 24.15 14.36
N ALA A 563 7.14 25.05 14.77
CA ALA A 563 6.53 25.03 16.09
C ALA A 563 5.64 23.80 16.33
N VAL A 564 5.01 23.24 15.28
CA VAL A 564 4.22 22.00 15.40
C VAL A 564 5.13 20.83 15.77
N ARG A 565 6.28 20.70 15.11
CA ARG A 565 7.25 19.63 15.41
C ARG A 565 7.85 19.76 16.81
N ARG A 566 8.06 21.00 17.25
CA ARG A 566 8.52 21.28 18.61
C ARG A 566 7.46 20.87 19.65
N ARG A 567 6.19 21.25 19.46
CA ARG A 567 5.08 20.81 20.34
C ARG A 567 4.96 19.29 20.37
N HIS A 568 5.14 18.62 19.21
CA HIS A 568 5.17 17.15 19.14
C HIS A 568 6.27 16.58 20.03
N ALA A 569 7.50 17.08 19.94
CA ALA A 569 8.64 16.61 20.75
C ALA A 569 8.42 16.89 22.24
N GLU A 570 7.90 18.08 22.59
CA GLU A 570 7.59 18.46 23.98
C GLU A 570 6.46 17.59 24.56
N TYR A 571 5.40 17.30 23.77
CA TYR A 571 4.31 16.43 24.20
C TYR A 571 4.80 15.01 24.49
N TYR A 572 5.61 14.43 23.59
CA TYR A 572 6.12 13.06 23.76
C TYR A 572 7.17 12.97 24.86
N ALA A 573 7.99 14.01 25.08
CA ALA A 573 8.87 14.07 26.25
C ALA A 573 8.07 14.11 27.56
N ALA A 574 7.04 14.93 27.62
CA ALA A 574 6.16 15.00 28.79
C ALA A 574 5.35 13.68 29.00
N LEU A 575 4.93 13.01 27.92
CA LEU A 575 4.28 11.70 27.99
C LEU A 575 5.23 10.65 28.61
N ALA A 576 6.46 10.55 28.12
CA ALA A 576 7.45 9.62 28.64
C ALA A 576 7.77 9.89 30.12
N GLU A 577 7.92 11.19 30.50
CA GLU A 577 8.19 11.59 31.89
C GLU A 577 7.02 11.23 32.82
N ARG A 578 5.77 11.44 32.38
CA ARG A 578 4.56 11.10 33.19
C ARG A 578 4.38 9.59 33.33
N SER A 579 4.67 8.83 32.28
CA SER A 579 4.51 7.36 32.28
C SER A 579 5.59 6.64 33.06
N ARG A 580 6.78 7.25 33.27
CA ARG A 580 7.93 6.62 33.91
C ARG A 580 7.63 5.95 35.26
N PRO A 581 6.87 6.55 36.19
CA PRO A 581 6.58 5.90 37.48
C PRO A 581 5.68 4.66 37.38
N GLU A 582 4.94 4.52 36.25
CA GLU A 582 4.00 3.43 36.06
C GLU A 582 4.57 2.30 35.21
N LEU A 583 5.70 2.54 34.49
CA LEU A 583 6.32 1.57 33.59
C LEU A 583 6.80 0.28 34.26
N ASP A 584 6.95 0.31 35.58
CA ASP A 584 7.23 -0.86 36.39
C ASP A 584 5.99 -1.74 36.68
N ARG A 585 4.78 -1.26 36.38
CA ARG A 585 3.53 -2.01 36.55
C ARG A 585 3.22 -2.83 35.31
N THR A 586 2.65 -4.00 35.52
CA THR A 586 2.16 -4.85 34.43
C THR A 586 1.15 -4.11 33.56
N GLY A 587 1.32 -4.18 32.23
CA GLY A 587 0.43 -3.54 31.25
C GLY A 587 0.74 -2.06 30.94
N ALA A 588 1.66 -1.43 31.67
CA ALA A 588 1.97 -0.02 31.44
C ALA A 588 2.93 0.20 30.26
N VAL A 589 3.76 -0.78 29.93
CA VAL A 589 4.69 -0.72 28.78
C VAL A 589 3.94 -0.82 27.48
N GLU A 590 2.91 -1.66 27.42
CA GLU A 590 2.05 -1.88 26.27
C GLU A 590 1.29 -0.60 25.87
N LEU A 591 1.07 0.32 26.78
CA LEU A 591 0.47 1.63 26.47
C LEU A 591 1.40 2.54 25.66
N LEU A 592 2.72 2.34 25.72
CA LEU A 592 3.70 3.12 24.97
C LEU A 592 4.13 2.48 23.66
N ASP A 593 3.92 1.18 23.46
CA ASP A 593 4.25 0.49 22.21
C ASP A 593 3.66 1.17 20.96
N PRO A 594 2.40 1.60 20.93
CA PRO A 594 1.82 2.31 19.80
C PRO A 594 2.45 3.68 19.52
N GLU A 595 3.21 4.24 20.48
CA GLU A 595 3.82 5.57 20.37
C GLU A 595 5.31 5.52 19.97
N ILE A 596 5.87 4.34 19.76
CA ILE A 596 7.31 4.15 19.53
C ILE A 596 7.82 4.97 18.33
N ASP A 597 7.04 5.01 17.24
CA ASP A 597 7.43 5.77 16.05
C ASP A 597 7.32 7.29 16.25
N ASN A 598 6.40 7.71 17.12
CA ASN A 598 6.29 9.11 17.53
C ASN A 598 7.47 9.52 18.43
N PHE A 599 7.90 8.65 19.34
CA PHE A 599 9.13 8.88 20.14
C PHE A 599 10.35 8.99 19.23
N ARG A 600 10.51 8.09 18.26
CA ARG A 600 11.58 8.13 17.26
C ARG A 600 11.57 9.43 16.46
N GLY A 601 10.39 9.84 15.98
CA GLY A 601 10.21 11.09 15.26
C GLY A 601 10.55 12.32 16.09
N ALA A 602 10.19 12.33 17.38
CA ALA A 602 10.52 13.38 18.32
C ALA A 602 12.02 13.44 18.61
N LEU A 603 12.66 12.31 18.90
CA LEU A 603 14.12 12.22 19.14
C LEU A 603 14.92 12.69 17.92
N GLN A 604 14.58 12.21 16.73
CA GLN A 604 15.25 12.61 15.49
C GLN A 604 15.15 14.12 15.28
N TRP A 605 13.93 14.68 15.43
CA TRP A 605 13.73 16.13 15.25
C TRP A 605 14.54 16.96 16.24
N THR A 606 14.61 16.54 17.54
CA THR A 606 15.36 17.29 18.57
C THR A 606 16.85 17.35 18.28
N LEU A 607 17.42 16.26 17.76
CA LEU A 607 18.84 16.22 17.38
C LEU A 607 19.10 17.06 16.12
N ASP A 608 18.28 16.94 15.09
CA ASP A 608 18.42 17.69 13.83
C ASP A 608 18.30 19.22 14.03
N HIS A 609 17.63 19.67 15.12
CA HIS A 609 17.38 21.09 15.40
C HIS A 609 18.14 21.63 16.61
N GLY A 610 19.15 20.91 17.09
CA GLY A 610 20.04 21.37 18.17
C GLY A 610 19.31 21.56 19.50
N ALA A 611 18.41 20.66 19.87
CA ALA A 611 17.70 20.67 21.15
C ALA A 611 18.11 19.49 22.06
N PRO A 612 19.42 19.37 22.45
CA PRO A 612 19.95 18.22 23.19
C PRO A 612 19.29 18.03 24.55
N GLU A 613 18.85 19.11 25.20
CA GLU A 613 18.18 19.03 26.49
C GLU A 613 16.83 18.27 26.35
N LEU A 614 16.04 18.58 25.34
CA LEU A 614 14.76 17.90 25.10
C LEU A 614 14.98 16.44 24.64
N ALA A 615 16.01 16.19 23.81
CA ALA A 615 16.39 14.84 23.40
C ALA A 615 16.73 13.95 24.60
N LEU A 616 17.58 14.44 25.51
CA LEU A 616 18.01 13.69 26.67
C LEU A 616 16.92 13.54 27.74
N ARG A 617 16.03 14.53 27.88
CA ARG A 617 14.81 14.38 28.72
C ARG A 617 13.96 13.22 28.25
N LEU A 618 13.64 13.20 26.96
CA LEU A 618 12.85 12.14 26.33
C LEU A 618 13.55 10.78 26.42
N ALA A 619 14.79 10.68 25.97
CA ALA A 619 15.54 9.43 25.95
C ALA A 619 15.73 8.85 27.38
N SER A 620 16.11 9.70 28.36
CA SER A 620 16.26 9.22 29.73
C SER A 620 14.96 8.81 30.39
N ALA A 621 13.82 9.42 30.00
CA ALA A 621 12.51 9.05 30.53
C ALA A 621 12.03 7.69 29.97
N LEU A 622 12.43 7.32 28.75
CA LEU A 622 12.12 6.04 28.12
C LEU A 622 12.98 4.86 28.58
N THR A 623 14.01 5.09 29.43
CA THR A 623 14.89 4.01 29.91
C THR A 623 14.13 2.81 30.48
N PRO A 624 13.13 2.94 31.38
CA PRO A 624 12.39 1.78 31.86
C PRO A 624 11.64 1.03 30.76
N PHE A 625 11.10 1.74 29.75
CA PHE A 625 10.48 1.14 28.60
C PHE A 625 11.47 0.29 27.79
N TRP A 626 12.64 0.82 27.47
CA TRP A 626 13.67 0.10 26.74
C TRP A 626 14.26 -1.08 27.52
N LEU A 627 14.38 -0.98 28.86
CA LEU A 627 14.85 -2.07 29.69
C LEU A 627 13.90 -3.28 29.67
N VAL A 628 12.61 -3.05 29.44
CA VAL A 628 11.62 -4.12 29.22
C VAL A 628 11.69 -4.63 27.78
N ARG A 629 11.87 -3.73 26.81
CA ARG A 629 12.03 -4.05 25.38
C ARG A 629 13.52 -4.14 25.02
N ARG A 630 14.26 -5.06 25.65
CA ARG A 630 15.74 -5.15 25.56
C ARG A 630 16.31 -5.20 24.15
N HIS A 631 15.56 -5.76 23.16
CA HIS A 631 15.92 -5.72 21.75
C HIS A 631 16.06 -4.29 21.19
N LEU A 632 15.56 -3.27 21.90
CA LEU A 632 15.72 -1.85 21.56
C LEU A 632 16.88 -1.17 22.29
N SER A 633 17.67 -1.89 23.13
CA SER A 633 18.79 -1.29 23.86
C SER A 633 19.83 -0.64 22.94
N GLY A 634 20.10 -1.22 21.78
CA GLY A 634 20.97 -0.60 20.77
C GLY A 634 20.43 0.74 20.24
N GLU A 635 19.12 0.88 20.14
CA GLU A 635 18.46 2.13 19.77
C GLU A 635 18.57 3.16 20.91
N ALA A 636 18.33 2.75 22.15
CA ALA A 636 18.50 3.59 23.35
C ALA A 636 19.91 4.17 23.45
N VAL A 637 20.94 3.33 23.28
CA VAL A 637 22.35 3.73 23.28
C VAL A 637 22.62 4.80 22.21
N ARG A 638 22.13 4.62 20.98
CA ARG A 638 22.31 5.60 19.90
C ARG A 638 21.69 6.96 20.25
N TRP A 639 20.47 7.00 20.77
CA TRP A 639 19.78 8.24 21.10
C TRP A 639 20.42 8.96 22.29
N LEU A 640 20.80 8.22 23.34
CA LEU A 640 21.46 8.79 24.52
C LEU A 640 22.83 9.34 24.15
N THR A 641 23.65 8.59 23.41
CA THR A 641 25.00 9.04 22.98
C THR A 641 24.87 10.27 22.08
N ALA A 642 24.02 10.24 21.06
CA ALA A 642 23.81 11.37 20.16
C ALA A 642 23.33 12.62 20.91
N GLY A 643 22.47 12.48 21.92
CA GLY A 643 22.02 13.59 22.74
C GLY A 643 23.12 14.18 23.65
N LEU A 644 23.98 13.31 24.21
CA LEU A 644 25.16 13.75 25.03
C LEU A 644 26.21 14.47 24.19
N ASP A 645 26.37 14.08 22.91
CA ASP A 645 27.34 14.66 21.99
C ASP A 645 26.81 15.91 21.27
N ALA A 646 25.50 16.12 21.21
CA ALA A 646 24.87 17.23 20.49
C ALA A 646 25.14 18.63 21.09
N GLY A 647 25.59 18.70 22.35
CA GLY A 647 25.92 19.98 22.97
C GLY A 647 25.84 19.99 24.51
N PRO A 648 26.16 21.12 25.12
CA PRO A 648 26.12 21.26 26.58
C PRO A 648 24.66 21.19 27.10
N VAL A 649 24.50 20.46 28.21
CA VAL A 649 23.22 20.32 28.91
C VAL A 649 23.40 20.52 30.41
N PRO A 650 22.33 20.79 31.17
CA PRO A 650 22.45 20.91 32.64
C PRO A 650 23.09 19.66 33.25
N PRO A 651 24.04 19.84 34.23
CA PRO A 651 24.78 18.71 34.83
C PRO A 651 23.87 17.62 35.42
N ALA A 652 22.72 17.97 35.97
CA ALA A 652 21.76 17.02 36.51
C ALA A 652 21.13 16.15 35.42
N LEU A 653 20.82 16.73 34.26
CA LEU A 653 20.30 16.00 33.12
C LEU A 653 21.38 15.11 32.48
N ARG A 654 22.63 15.63 32.36
CA ARG A 654 23.77 14.84 31.88
C ARG A 654 23.98 13.60 32.76
N ALA A 655 23.98 13.77 34.07
CA ALA A 655 24.11 12.66 35.00
C ALA A 655 23.00 11.61 34.85
N ARG A 656 21.73 12.05 34.68
CA ARG A 656 20.61 11.17 34.46
C ARG A 656 20.74 10.39 33.13
N ALA A 657 21.17 11.08 32.07
CA ALA A 657 21.40 10.45 30.76
C ALA A 657 22.54 9.43 30.79
N LEU A 658 23.63 9.73 31.52
CA LEU A 658 24.75 8.82 31.73
C LEU A 658 24.35 7.57 32.53
N THR A 659 23.49 7.71 33.57
CA THR A 659 22.92 6.54 34.27
C THR A 659 22.10 5.69 33.33
N ALA A 660 21.23 6.32 32.49
CA ALA A 660 20.43 5.62 31.48
C ALA A 660 21.33 4.87 30.48
N LEU A 661 22.37 5.54 29.97
CA LEU A 661 23.32 4.95 29.02
C LEU A 661 24.06 3.75 29.66
N ALA A 662 24.53 3.91 30.93
CA ALA A 662 25.19 2.83 31.66
C ALA A 662 24.33 1.57 31.82
N ARG A 663 23.00 1.71 31.89
CA ARG A 663 22.06 0.57 31.99
C ARG A 663 21.86 -0.20 30.66
N HIS A 664 22.04 0.48 29.51
CA HIS A 664 21.79 -0.14 28.21
C HIS A 664 23.05 -0.65 27.52
N LEU A 665 24.21 -0.10 27.81
CA LEU A 665 25.49 -0.48 27.19
C LEU A 665 25.86 -1.95 27.40
N PRO A 666 25.59 -2.61 28.56
CA PRO A 666 25.85 -4.03 28.72
C PRO A 666 25.07 -4.92 27.75
N ASP A 667 23.79 -4.58 27.40
CA ASP A 667 22.97 -5.31 26.45
C ASP A 667 23.56 -5.31 25.02
N VAL A 668 24.46 -4.35 24.72
CA VAL A 668 25.16 -4.22 23.42
C VAL A 668 26.66 -4.53 23.54
N GLN A 669 27.07 -5.28 24.57
CA GLN A 669 28.46 -5.75 24.81
C GLN A 669 29.49 -4.63 24.99
N ARG A 670 29.08 -3.43 25.43
CA ARG A 670 29.99 -2.27 25.66
C ARG A 670 30.18 -1.99 27.16
N VAL A 671 30.59 -3.02 27.89
CA VAL A 671 30.60 -3.02 29.38
C VAL A 671 31.60 -2.00 29.96
N ALA A 672 32.77 -1.83 29.33
CA ALA A 672 33.76 -0.85 29.80
C ALA A 672 33.23 0.59 29.72
N GLU A 673 32.54 0.95 28.66
CA GLU A 673 31.91 2.26 28.51
C GLU A 673 30.73 2.46 29.46
N ALA A 674 30.01 1.39 29.78
CA ALA A 674 28.94 1.41 30.78
C ALA A 674 29.49 1.81 32.16
N GLU A 675 30.62 1.25 32.54
CA GLU A 675 31.30 1.53 33.81
C GLU A 675 31.79 2.97 33.85
N GLU A 676 32.37 3.48 32.77
CA GLU A 676 32.81 4.86 32.65
C GLU A 676 31.64 5.84 32.81
N ALA A 677 30.55 5.61 32.04
CA ALA A 677 29.34 6.42 32.11
C ALA A 677 28.71 6.42 33.52
N GLY A 678 28.64 5.24 34.15
CA GLY A 678 28.15 5.11 35.52
C GLY A 678 28.99 5.88 36.55
N ARG A 679 30.31 5.81 36.44
CA ARG A 679 31.25 6.56 37.34
C ARG A 679 31.16 8.07 37.11
N GLU A 680 31.10 8.53 35.85
CA GLU A 680 30.90 9.96 35.53
C GLU A 680 29.59 10.46 36.13
N SER A 681 28.48 9.70 35.93
CA SER A 681 27.20 10.04 36.51
C SER A 681 27.24 10.16 38.01
N LEU A 682 27.85 9.19 38.73
CA LEU A 682 27.96 9.21 40.18
C LEU A 682 28.79 10.41 40.67
N ALA A 683 29.88 10.73 39.97
CA ALA A 683 30.72 11.88 40.30
C ALA A 683 29.95 13.21 40.17
N LEU A 684 29.21 13.39 39.08
CA LEU A 684 28.37 14.57 38.85
C LEU A 684 27.28 14.70 39.92
N ARG A 685 26.59 13.61 40.27
CA ARG A 685 25.52 13.62 41.28
C ARG A 685 26.06 13.91 42.68
N ARG A 686 27.24 13.38 43.02
CA ARG A 686 27.97 13.74 44.29
C ARG A 686 28.29 15.22 44.34
N MET A 687 28.78 15.81 43.25
CA MET A 687 29.05 17.27 43.20
C MET A 687 27.76 18.10 43.31
N LEU A 688 26.65 17.61 42.82
CA LEU A 688 25.36 18.29 42.91
C LEU A 688 24.65 18.08 44.26
N GLY A 689 25.13 17.19 45.13
CA GLY A 689 24.47 16.80 46.37
C GLY A 689 23.20 15.99 46.15
N ASP A 690 23.01 15.38 44.97
CA ASP A 690 21.85 14.55 44.61
C ASP A 690 22.01 13.14 45.20
N THR A 691 21.62 12.96 46.45
CA THR A 691 21.71 11.66 47.16
C THR A 691 20.82 10.58 46.52
N ALA A 692 19.60 10.94 46.11
CA ALA A 692 18.69 10.00 45.42
C ALA A 692 19.28 9.53 44.09
N GLY A 693 19.82 10.47 43.32
CA GLY A 693 20.47 10.11 42.07
C GLY A 693 21.76 9.29 42.27
N CYS A 694 22.55 9.58 43.34
CA CYS A 694 23.73 8.72 43.66
C CYS A 694 23.28 7.26 43.84
N ALA A 695 22.20 7.01 44.54
CA ALA A 695 21.68 5.66 44.72
C ALA A 695 21.28 4.97 43.36
N GLU A 696 20.67 5.73 42.43
CA GLU A 696 20.35 5.21 41.07
C GLU A 696 21.65 4.87 40.29
N SER A 697 22.68 5.73 40.33
CA SER A 697 23.95 5.46 39.66
C SER A 697 24.70 4.29 40.27
N LEU A 698 24.64 4.12 41.61
CA LEU A 698 25.20 2.97 42.30
C LEU A 698 24.50 1.67 41.97
N CYS A 699 23.16 1.64 41.84
CA CYS A 699 22.41 0.49 41.34
C CYS A 699 22.83 0.10 39.91
N ALA A 700 22.97 1.09 39.01
CA ALA A 700 23.45 0.85 37.66
C ALA A 700 24.86 0.24 37.65
N LEU A 701 25.79 0.80 38.42
CA LEU A 701 27.15 0.24 38.58
C LEU A 701 27.14 -1.16 39.18
N ALA A 702 26.29 -1.42 40.18
CA ALA A 702 26.17 -2.74 40.79
C ALA A 702 25.69 -3.79 39.73
N HIS A 703 24.74 -3.45 38.87
CA HIS A 703 24.32 -4.33 37.76
C HIS A 703 25.46 -4.59 36.77
N ILE A 704 26.28 -3.57 36.47
CA ILE A 704 27.42 -3.73 35.55
C ILE A 704 28.45 -4.67 36.18
N GLN A 705 28.76 -4.52 37.47
CA GLN A 705 29.72 -5.41 38.20
C GLN A 705 29.17 -6.83 38.28
N LEU A 706 27.83 -6.96 38.38
CA LEU A 706 27.18 -8.26 38.36
C LEU A 706 27.34 -8.96 37.02
N SER A 707 27.14 -8.25 35.89
CA SER A 707 27.34 -8.80 34.53
C SER A 707 28.79 -9.22 34.25
N GLN A 708 29.75 -8.72 35.02
CA GLN A 708 31.18 -9.09 34.99
C GLN A 708 31.53 -10.17 36.04
N HIS A 709 30.57 -10.73 36.77
CA HIS A 709 30.74 -11.70 37.86
C HIS A 709 31.58 -11.15 39.06
N HIS A 710 31.67 -9.82 39.22
CA HIS A 710 32.35 -9.17 40.35
C HIS A 710 31.41 -9.04 41.57
N VAL A 711 30.99 -10.16 42.16
CA VAL A 711 29.91 -10.28 43.17
C VAL A 711 30.17 -9.38 44.40
N GLU A 712 31.41 -9.36 44.94
CA GLU A 712 31.75 -8.56 46.15
C GLU A 712 31.60 -7.05 45.88
N GLN A 713 31.99 -6.61 44.66
CA GLN A 713 31.91 -5.19 44.30
C GLN A 713 30.45 -4.79 44.03
N ALA A 714 29.67 -5.66 43.35
CA ALA A 714 28.25 -5.46 43.12
C ALA A 714 27.48 -5.33 44.45
N TYR A 715 27.75 -6.23 45.41
CA TYR A 715 27.16 -6.19 46.73
C TYR A 715 27.50 -4.90 47.52
N ALA A 716 28.76 -4.47 47.51
CA ALA A 716 29.20 -3.23 48.18
C ALA A 716 28.52 -1.99 47.62
N LEU A 717 28.40 -1.89 46.28
CA LEU A 717 27.71 -0.80 45.58
C LEU A 717 26.22 -0.79 45.89
N ALA A 718 25.57 -1.94 45.86
CA ALA A 718 24.15 -2.07 46.19
C ALA A 718 23.87 -1.73 47.66
N ALA A 719 24.74 -2.12 48.59
CA ALA A 719 24.61 -1.75 50.00
C ALA A 719 24.82 -0.25 50.25
N GLU A 720 25.68 0.43 49.48
CA GLU A 720 25.79 1.89 49.50
C GLU A 720 24.51 2.53 48.91
N ALA A 721 23.98 1.98 47.80
CA ALA A 721 22.74 2.45 47.18
C ALA A 721 21.54 2.35 48.14
N GLU A 722 21.39 1.22 48.87
CA GLU A 722 20.32 1.02 49.87
C GLU A 722 20.34 2.09 50.93
N ARG A 723 21.53 2.46 51.42
CA ARG A 723 21.70 3.50 52.46
C ARG A 723 21.36 4.90 51.98
N LEU A 724 21.60 5.20 50.70
CA LEU A 724 21.35 6.53 50.09
C LEU A 724 19.98 6.65 49.45
N ALA A 725 19.27 5.57 49.25
CA ALA A 725 17.97 5.58 48.59
C ALA A 725 16.96 6.33 49.44
N THR A 726 16.37 7.37 48.86
CA THR A 726 15.29 8.16 49.49
C THR A 726 13.90 7.80 48.87
N GLY A 727 13.87 7.14 47.70
CA GLY A 727 12.66 6.67 47.00
C GLY A 727 12.48 5.19 47.17
N ALA A 728 11.21 4.74 47.32
CA ALA A 728 10.87 3.32 47.49
C ALA A 728 11.38 2.45 46.30
N GLN A 729 11.28 2.95 45.07
CA GLN A 729 11.68 2.23 43.89
C GLN A 729 13.21 1.93 43.86
N THR A 730 14.07 2.92 44.11
CA THR A 730 15.54 2.74 44.15
C THR A 730 15.97 1.87 45.34
N ALA A 731 15.28 2.01 46.51
CA ALA A 731 15.52 1.15 47.68
C ALA A 731 15.16 -0.31 47.33
N LEU A 732 14.04 -0.55 46.68
CA LEU A 732 13.65 -1.86 46.24
C LEU A 732 14.59 -2.48 45.21
N GLU A 733 15.14 -1.68 44.28
CA GLU A 733 16.14 -2.11 43.29
C GLU A 733 17.46 -2.53 44.01
N ALA A 734 17.93 -1.72 44.95
CA ALA A 734 19.11 -2.08 45.72
C ALA A 734 18.91 -3.37 46.55
N GLN A 735 17.72 -3.54 47.17
CA GLN A 735 17.39 -4.75 47.92
C GLN A 735 17.31 -5.98 47.01
N GLN A 736 16.83 -5.85 45.76
CA GLN A 736 16.79 -6.93 44.76
C GLN A 736 18.22 -7.41 44.46
N ILE A 737 19.14 -6.49 44.16
CA ILE A 737 20.54 -6.82 43.90
C ILE A 737 21.17 -7.52 45.11
N LEU A 738 20.93 -6.98 46.32
CA LEU A 738 21.44 -7.57 47.57
C LEU A 738 20.86 -8.96 47.86
N ALA A 739 19.59 -9.19 47.47
CA ALA A 739 18.97 -10.51 47.64
C ALA A 739 19.60 -11.54 46.69
N VAL A 740 19.81 -11.19 45.44
CA VAL A 740 20.39 -12.10 44.43
C VAL A 740 21.87 -12.38 44.73
N MET A 741 22.58 -11.42 45.28
CA MET A 741 24.05 -11.49 45.60
C MET A 741 24.35 -11.85 47.05
N ALA A 742 23.39 -12.24 47.82
CA ALA A 742 23.63 -12.58 49.23
C ALA A 742 24.67 -13.72 49.40
N PRO A 743 25.56 -13.64 50.35
CA PRO A 743 26.65 -14.59 50.52
C PRO A 743 26.15 -16.02 50.91
N THR A 744 24.94 -16.15 51.40
CA THR A 744 24.33 -17.45 51.73
C THR A 744 22.91 -17.55 51.14
N LEU A 745 22.48 -18.77 50.77
CA LEU A 745 21.15 -19.00 50.25
C LEU A 745 20.03 -18.57 51.22
N ASP A 746 20.23 -18.82 52.53
CA ASP A 746 19.25 -18.42 53.55
C ASP A 746 19.04 -16.90 53.59
N GLU A 747 20.10 -16.10 53.44
CA GLU A 747 20.05 -14.65 53.36
C GLU A 747 19.39 -14.19 52.04
N ALA A 748 19.76 -14.82 50.93
CA ALA A 748 19.16 -14.57 49.61
C ALA A 748 17.61 -14.78 49.66
N LEU A 749 17.20 -15.92 50.20
CA LEU A 749 15.77 -16.25 50.30
C LEU A 749 15.04 -15.34 51.28
N ALA A 750 15.64 -15.01 52.46
CA ALA A 750 15.04 -14.11 53.43
C ALA A 750 14.85 -12.69 52.87
N ARG A 751 15.82 -12.15 52.14
CA ARG A 751 15.74 -10.85 51.49
C ARG A 751 14.76 -10.92 50.31
N GLY A 752 14.87 -11.96 49.48
CA GLY A 752 14.07 -12.19 48.31
C GLY A 752 12.57 -12.26 48.62
N GLU A 753 12.17 -13.00 49.66
CA GLU A 753 10.76 -13.12 50.09
C GLU A 753 10.17 -11.74 50.53
N ARG A 754 10.95 -10.91 51.15
CA ARG A 754 10.48 -9.53 51.45
C ARG A 754 10.22 -8.75 50.20
N VAL A 755 11.17 -8.75 49.25
CA VAL A 755 11.05 -8.06 47.94
C VAL A 755 9.86 -8.61 47.15
N LEU A 756 9.70 -9.95 47.07
CA LEU A 756 8.58 -10.58 46.33
C LEU A 756 7.23 -10.26 46.98
N THR A 757 7.16 -10.15 48.33
CA THR A 757 5.94 -9.78 49.02
C THR A 757 5.54 -8.33 48.71
N GLU A 758 6.51 -7.40 48.68
CA GLU A 758 6.29 -6.00 48.36
C GLU A 758 5.84 -5.83 46.90
N LEU A 759 6.49 -6.52 45.94
CA LEU A 759 6.15 -6.48 44.52
C LEU A 759 4.74 -7.04 44.25
N ARG A 760 4.36 -8.14 44.95
CA ARG A 760 3.01 -8.68 44.85
C ARG A 760 1.96 -7.71 45.40
N GLY A 761 2.25 -7.09 46.54
CA GLY A 761 1.40 -6.07 47.15
C GLY A 761 1.20 -4.83 46.26
N ALA A 762 2.22 -4.48 45.48
CA ALA A 762 2.19 -3.39 44.50
C ALA A 762 1.58 -3.79 43.14
N GLY A 763 1.21 -5.06 42.94
CA GLY A 763 0.69 -5.58 41.65
C GLY A 763 1.73 -5.60 40.52
N ASN A 764 3.02 -5.58 40.84
CA ASN A 764 4.11 -5.59 39.86
C ASN A 764 4.51 -7.04 39.54
N ARG A 765 3.67 -7.71 38.78
CA ARG A 765 3.84 -9.12 38.38
C ARG A 765 5.12 -9.32 37.56
N ARG A 766 5.44 -8.42 36.65
CA ARG A 766 6.62 -8.51 35.78
C ARG A 766 7.91 -8.54 36.62
N ARG A 767 8.09 -7.55 37.49
CA ARG A 767 9.27 -7.51 38.37
C ARG A 767 9.31 -8.70 39.35
N TYR A 768 8.13 -9.13 39.83
CA TYR A 768 8.02 -10.34 40.65
C TYR A 768 8.59 -11.56 39.92
N ALA A 769 8.15 -11.81 38.68
CA ALA A 769 8.62 -12.93 37.88
C ALA A 769 10.14 -12.87 37.63
N ALA A 770 10.64 -11.72 37.21
CA ALA A 770 12.08 -11.53 36.96
C ALA A 770 12.92 -11.79 38.23
N ILE A 771 12.50 -11.30 39.41
CA ILE A 771 13.24 -11.50 40.66
C ILE A 771 13.13 -12.96 41.15
N ALA A 772 11.95 -13.58 41.04
CA ALA A 772 11.80 -14.98 41.39
C ALA A 772 12.67 -15.88 40.51
N ALA A 773 12.78 -15.60 39.20
CA ALA A 773 13.68 -16.29 38.30
C ALA A 773 15.16 -16.06 38.66
N SER A 774 15.57 -14.83 39.01
CA SER A 774 16.94 -14.55 39.44
C SER A 774 17.29 -15.26 40.76
N LEU A 775 16.37 -15.32 41.71
CA LEU A 775 16.54 -16.12 42.92
C LEU A 775 16.62 -17.61 42.66
N ALA A 776 15.92 -18.13 41.65
CA ALA A 776 16.04 -19.52 41.21
C ALA A 776 17.46 -19.80 40.69
N TYR A 777 18.06 -18.86 39.94
CA TYR A 777 19.43 -18.95 39.52
C TYR A 777 20.41 -18.92 40.70
N THR A 778 20.19 -18.04 41.71
CA THR A 778 20.96 -18.02 42.97
C THR A 778 20.88 -19.37 43.70
N ALA A 779 19.69 -20.06 43.71
CA ALA A 779 19.56 -21.37 44.31
C ALA A 779 20.34 -22.46 43.54
N LEU A 780 20.40 -22.40 42.22
CA LEU A 780 21.29 -23.26 41.40
C LEU A 780 22.76 -22.99 41.72
N PHE A 781 23.13 -21.73 41.86
CA PHE A 781 24.49 -21.38 42.28
C PHE A 781 24.90 -22.02 43.62
N HIS A 782 23.96 -22.16 44.56
CA HIS A 782 24.17 -22.79 45.86
C HIS A 782 23.91 -24.33 45.88
N ASP A 783 23.74 -24.98 44.75
CA ASP A 783 23.49 -26.41 44.58
C ASP A 783 22.16 -26.92 45.19
N GLU A 784 21.14 -26.10 45.11
CA GLU A 784 19.79 -26.39 45.63
C GLU A 784 18.72 -26.44 44.52
N PRO A 785 18.77 -27.45 43.61
CA PRO A 785 17.90 -27.49 42.43
C PRO A 785 16.43 -27.58 42.80
N ALA A 786 16.04 -28.21 43.88
CA ALA A 786 14.65 -28.29 44.32
C ALA A 786 14.09 -26.92 44.71
N THR A 787 14.91 -26.07 45.29
CA THR A 787 14.56 -24.68 45.62
C THR A 787 14.48 -23.83 44.35
N ALA A 788 15.43 -24.01 43.42
CA ALA A 788 15.44 -23.34 42.11
C ALA A 788 14.16 -23.67 41.32
N ARG A 789 13.77 -24.94 41.27
CA ARG A 789 12.55 -25.36 40.59
C ARG A 789 11.30 -24.66 41.15
N ARG A 790 11.13 -24.66 42.50
CA ARG A 790 9.98 -23.99 43.15
C ARG A 790 9.92 -22.49 42.85
N LEU A 791 11.07 -21.81 42.82
CA LEU A 791 11.16 -20.37 42.50
C LEU A 791 10.85 -20.11 41.03
N SER A 792 11.33 -20.98 40.14
CA SER A 792 11.01 -20.91 38.70
C SER A 792 9.52 -21.11 38.42
N GLU A 793 8.88 -22.10 39.09
CA GLU A 793 7.44 -22.34 39.00
C GLU A 793 6.63 -21.12 39.51
N ARG A 794 7.09 -20.47 40.58
CA ARG A 794 6.48 -19.24 41.09
C ARG A 794 6.67 -18.07 40.10
N ALA A 795 7.84 -17.98 39.47
CA ALA A 795 8.10 -16.97 38.42
C ALA A 795 7.15 -17.15 37.23
N LEU A 796 7.02 -18.38 36.73
CA LEU A 796 6.13 -18.71 35.60
C LEU A 796 4.65 -18.48 35.93
N ALA A 797 4.20 -18.76 37.15
CA ALA A 797 2.82 -18.54 37.59
C ALA A 797 2.42 -17.05 37.61
N GLU A 798 3.38 -16.16 37.82
CA GLU A 798 3.17 -14.71 37.86
C GLU A 798 3.69 -13.98 36.62
N ALA A 799 4.41 -14.65 35.72
CA ALA A 799 4.93 -14.04 34.50
C ALA A 799 3.80 -13.48 33.63
N ASP A 800 4.09 -12.35 33.01
CA ASP A 800 3.25 -11.81 31.96
C ASP A 800 3.53 -12.60 30.67
N PRO A 801 2.50 -13.12 29.96
CA PRO A 801 2.70 -13.81 28.69
C PRO A 801 3.50 -13.04 27.65
N ASP A 802 3.44 -11.70 27.71
CA ASP A 802 4.17 -10.81 26.81
C ASP A 802 5.61 -10.49 27.28
N ASP A 803 5.96 -10.84 28.54
CA ASP A 803 7.34 -10.74 29.05
C ASP A 803 8.15 -11.99 28.73
N ARG A 804 8.52 -12.11 27.46
CA ARG A 804 9.23 -13.25 26.91
C ARG A 804 10.58 -13.49 27.58
N PHE A 805 11.26 -12.40 28.03
CA PHE A 805 12.55 -12.53 28.72
C PHE A 805 12.41 -13.18 30.09
N ALA A 806 11.53 -12.69 30.95
CA ALA A 806 11.32 -13.25 32.28
C ALA A 806 10.83 -14.71 32.22
N THR A 807 9.97 -15.00 31.25
CA THR A 807 9.47 -16.36 30.99
C THR A 807 10.62 -17.28 30.55
N ALA A 808 11.44 -16.89 29.58
CA ALA A 808 12.57 -17.67 29.10
C ALA A 808 13.64 -17.90 30.19
N LEU A 809 13.92 -16.89 31.01
CA LEU A 809 14.83 -17.01 32.14
C LEU A 809 14.31 -18.01 33.19
N ALA A 810 13.03 -17.93 33.53
CA ALA A 810 12.41 -18.87 34.49
C ALA A 810 12.36 -20.29 33.93
N GLU A 811 12.07 -20.49 32.67
CA GLU A 811 12.08 -21.78 31.96
C GLU A 811 13.50 -22.36 31.90
N GLY A 812 14.52 -21.55 31.53
CA GLY A 812 15.92 -21.98 31.51
C GLY A 812 16.36 -22.48 32.88
N ASN A 813 16.07 -21.72 33.94
CA ASN A 813 16.39 -22.13 35.30
C ASN A 813 15.62 -23.40 35.76
N ALA A 814 14.35 -23.55 35.37
CA ALA A 814 13.57 -24.76 35.63
C ALA A 814 14.16 -25.95 34.89
N GLY A 815 14.65 -25.76 33.66
CA GLY A 815 15.31 -26.77 32.87
C GLY A 815 16.62 -27.24 33.46
N LEU A 816 17.48 -26.29 33.92
CA LEU A 816 18.72 -26.63 34.64
C LEU A 816 18.43 -27.33 35.97
N ALA A 817 17.44 -26.88 36.73
CA ALA A 817 17.03 -27.56 37.95
C ALA A 817 16.60 -29.01 37.67
N ALA A 818 15.77 -29.25 36.66
CA ALA A 818 15.33 -30.57 36.24
C ALA A 818 16.50 -31.45 35.78
N LEU A 819 17.49 -30.90 35.08
CA LEU A 819 18.72 -31.60 34.69
C LEU A 819 19.48 -32.11 35.93
N PHE A 820 19.68 -31.27 36.94
CA PHE A 820 20.34 -31.62 38.18
C PHE A 820 19.52 -32.62 39.03
N GLU A 821 18.18 -32.60 38.96
CA GLU A 821 17.25 -33.54 39.57
C GLU A 821 17.17 -34.88 38.79
N GLY A 822 17.64 -34.93 37.53
CA GLY A 822 17.62 -36.11 36.66
C GLY A 822 16.33 -36.30 35.87
N ASP A 823 15.45 -35.28 35.84
CA ASP A 823 14.25 -35.25 34.98
C ASP A 823 14.61 -34.71 33.59
N LEU A 824 15.15 -35.60 32.73
CA LEU A 824 15.66 -35.21 31.41
C LEU A 824 14.54 -34.74 30.44
N ALA A 825 13.33 -35.27 30.58
CA ALA A 825 12.22 -34.89 29.70
C ALA A 825 11.82 -33.44 29.96
N ARG A 826 11.67 -33.08 31.23
CA ARG A 826 11.37 -31.69 31.64
C ARG A 826 12.53 -30.74 31.33
N ALA A 827 13.79 -31.16 31.59
CA ALA A 827 14.98 -30.40 31.30
C ALA A 827 15.03 -30.03 29.81
N ARG A 828 14.85 -31.00 28.94
CA ARG A 828 14.85 -30.82 27.50
C ARG A 828 13.77 -29.83 27.04
N SER A 829 12.52 -30.05 27.46
CA SER A 829 11.38 -29.19 27.04
C SER A 829 11.57 -27.76 27.48
N ALA A 830 11.96 -27.50 28.72
CA ALA A 830 12.13 -26.16 29.26
C ALA A 830 13.33 -25.43 28.63
N LEU A 831 14.48 -26.13 28.50
CA LEU A 831 15.67 -25.53 27.86
C LEU A 831 15.46 -25.23 26.38
N ALA A 832 14.76 -26.12 25.65
CA ALA A 832 14.45 -25.85 24.23
C ALA A 832 13.47 -24.69 24.06
N HIS A 833 12.53 -24.50 25.00
CA HIS A 833 11.65 -23.30 24.95
C HIS A 833 12.46 -22.04 25.23
N ALA A 834 13.29 -22.02 26.29
CA ALA A 834 14.17 -20.91 26.60
C ALA A 834 15.10 -20.55 25.41
N LEU A 835 15.65 -21.58 24.72
CA LEU A 835 16.48 -21.40 23.53
C LEU A 835 15.73 -20.73 22.38
N ARG A 836 14.52 -21.20 22.04
CA ARG A 836 13.70 -20.61 20.96
C ARG A 836 13.40 -19.13 21.22
N VAL A 837 13.05 -18.79 22.45
CA VAL A 837 12.78 -17.39 22.84
C VAL A 837 14.07 -16.58 22.82
N GLY A 838 15.14 -17.11 23.41
CA GLY A 838 16.44 -16.41 23.48
C GLY A 838 17.04 -16.13 22.09
N ALA A 839 16.95 -17.09 21.16
CA ALA A 839 17.41 -16.94 19.79
C ALA A 839 16.55 -15.96 19.00
N GLY A 840 15.23 -16.02 19.14
CA GLY A 840 14.29 -15.13 18.43
C GLY A 840 14.41 -13.68 18.87
N ASP A 841 14.68 -13.40 20.13
CA ASP A 841 14.73 -12.07 20.71
C ASP A 841 16.19 -11.57 20.94
N HIS A 842 17.19 -12.32 20.49
CA HIS A 842 18.61 -11.98 20.56
C HIS A 842 19.13 -11.79 22.00
N TYR A 843 18.91 -12.80 22.89
CA TYR A 843 19.44 -12.85 24.24
C TYR A 843 20.61 -13.83 24.35
N PRO A 844 21.84 -13.43 24.03
CA PRO A 844 22.97 -14.35 23.88
C PRO A 844 23.29 -15.15 25.14
N GLY A 845 23.15 -14.58 26.34
CA GLY A 845 23.37 -15.29 27.60
C GLY A 845 22.37 -16.45 27.80
N LEU A 846 21.07 -16.22 27.56
CA LEU A 846 20.05 -17.28 27.64
C LEU A 846 20.26 -18.37 26.59
N VAL A 847 20.68 -17.98 25.37
CA VAL A 847 21.03 -18.93 24.30
C VAL A 847 22.18 -19.82 24.73
N ALA A 848 23.26 -19.23 25.25
CA ALA A 848 24.42 -19.97 25.69
C ALA A 848 24.08 -20.98 26.82
N GLU A 849 23.37 -20.53 27.86
CA GLU A 849 22.95 -21.39 28.97
C GLU A 849 22.00 -22.53 28.53
N ALA A 850 21.04 -22.21 27.65
CA ALA A 850 20.11 -23.22 27.15
C ALA A 850 20.81 -24.28 26.28
N VAL A 851 21.69 -23.85 25.35
CA VAL A 851 22.48 -24.80 24.53
C VAL A 851 23.41 -25.64 25.42
N TYR A 852 24.02 -25.04 26.44
CA TYR A 852 24.89 -25.72 27.38
C TYR A 852 24.12 -26.78 28.19
N GLY A 853 22.91 -26.45 28.66
CA GLY A 853 22.03 -27.40 29.35
C GLY A 853 21.56 -28.52 28.43
N LEU A 854 21.22 -28.22 27.16
CA LEU A 854 20.83 -29.25 26.16
C LEU A 854 21.97 -30.16 25.77
N ALA A 855 23.21 -29.64 25.70
CA ALA A 855 24.42 -30.45 25.54
C ALA A 855 24.61 -31.42 26.70
N ALA A 856 24.33 -30.99 27.95
CA ALA A 856 24.40 -31.85 29.11
C ALA A 856 23.28 -32.93 29.10
N VAL A 857 22.07 -32.61 28.65
CA VAL A 857 21.01 -33.61 28.43
C VAL A 857 21.48 -34.65 27.43
N ALA A 858 22.05 -34.27 26.29
CA ALA A 858 22.59 -35.18 25.27
C ALA A 858 23.67 -36.08 25.86
N ALA A 859 24.58 -35.55 26.71
CA ALA A 859 25.62 -36.31 27.39
C ALA A 859 25.05 -37.40 28.32
N VAL A 860 23.99 -37.09 29.07
CA VAL A 860 23.33 -38.07 29.98
C VAL A 860 22.62 -39.18 29.19
N GLU A 861 22.05 -38.87 28.03
CA GLU A 861 21.38 -39.80 27.13
C GLU A 861 22.35 -40.69 26.34
N GLY A 862 23.66 -40.45 26.42
CA GLY A 862 24.70 -41.18 25.73
C GLY A 862 24.96 -40.75 24.30
N HIS A 863 24.47 -39.56 23.90
CA HIS A 863 24.72 -38.94 22.61
C HIS A 863 26.02 -38.09 22.70
N ASP A 864 27.13 -38.73 23.02
CA ASP A 864 28.38 -38.07 23.43
C ASP A 864 29.02 -37.18 22.31
N GLU A 865 28.94 -37.60 21.04
CA GLU A 865 29.41 -36.73 19.92
C GLU A 865 28.61 -35.44 19.81
N GLN A 866 27.28 -35.54 19.89
CA GLN A 866 26.40 -34.38 19.83
C GLN A 866 26.56 -33.46 21.05
N ALA A 867 26.78 -34.05 22.23
CA ALA A 867 27.10 -33.27 23.41
C ALA A 867 28.40 -32.49 23.23
N ALA A 868 29.42 -33.05 22.61
CA ALA A 868 30.68 -32.41 22.31
C ALA A 868 30.52 -31.28 21.27
N GLU A 869 29.71 -31.48 20.24
CA GLU A 869 29.43 -30.50 19.18
C GLU A 869 28.75 -29.25 19.75
N LEU A 870 27.68 -29.42 20.56
CA LEU A 870 26.97 -28.34 21.23
C LEU A 870 27.83 -27.62 22.26
N TRP A 871 28.57 -28.40 23.08
CA TRP A 871 29.52 -27.86 24.06
C TRP A 871 30.58 -26.96 23.37
N GLY A 872 31.21 -27.45 22.28
CA GLY A 872 32.21 -26.72 21.55
C GLY A 872 31.66 -25.43 20.90
N ALA A 873 30.41 -25.41 20.51
CA ALA A 873 29.76 -24.20 19.97
C ALA A 873 29.57 -23.15 21.07
N VAL A 874 29.13 -23.52 22.28
CA VAL A 874 28.99 -22.59 23.42
C VAL A 874 30.33 -21.98 23.81
N GLN A 875 31.43 -22.79 23.83
CA GLN A 875 32.76 -22.27 24.12
C GLN A 875 33.24 -21.19 23.12
N ARG A 876 32.68 -21.15 21.92
CA ARG A 876 32.99 -20.13 20.88
C ARG A 876 32.01 -18.96 20.88
N LEU A 877 30.89 -19.03 21.61
CA LEU A 877 29.95 -17.90 21.76
C LEU A 877 30.53 -16.74 22.57
N ASP A 878 31.75 -16.86 22.97
CA ASP A 878 32.68 -15.94 23.63
C ASP A 878 32.07 -14.83 24.51
N GLU A 879 32.55 -14.68 25.77
CA GLU A 879 32.28 -13.61 26.76
C GLU A 879 30.88 -13.64 27.45
N THR A 880 29.91 -14.39 27.00
CA THR A 880 28.56 -14.51 27.63
C THR A 880 28.23 -15.93 28.06
N GLY A 881 29.23 -16.78 28.26
CA GLY A 881 29.06 -18.17 28.68
C GLY A 881 28.28 -18.35 29.99
N ALA A 882 27.78 -19.58 30.24
CA ALA A 882 27.16 -19.93 31.51
C ALA A 882 28.05 -19.53 32.71
N ASP A 883 27.40 -19.16 33.83
CA ASP A 883 28.17 -18.80 35.07
C ASP A 883 29.26 -19.82 35.37
N PRO A 884 30.49 -19.43 35.62
CA PRO A 884 31.63 -20.33 35.76
C PRO A 884 31.44 -21.42 36.81
N LEU A 885 30.68 -21.18 37.88
CA LEU A 885 30.41 -22.19 38.92
C LEU A 885 29.35 -23.21 38.51
N ILE A 886 28.28 -22.75 37.83
CA ILE A 886 27.27 -23.65 37.28
C ILE A 886 27.88 -24.46 36.14
N ALA A 887 28.67 -23.81 35.26
CA ALA A 887 29.38 -24.48 34.19
C ALA A 887 30.34 -25.58 34.73
N ALA A 888 31.14 -25.29 35.77
CA ALA A 888 32.05 -26.25 36.37
C ALA A 888 31.33 -27.48 36.93
N ARG A 889 30.12 -27.31 37.50
CA ARG A 889 29.30 -28.44 37.97
C ARG A 889 28.70 -29.26 36.81
N ILE A 890 28.24 -28.64 35.79
CA ILE A 890 27.75 -29.30 34.58
C ILE A 890 28.88 -30.06 33.91
N GLU A 891 30.09 -29.47 33.81
CA GLU A 891 31.31 -30.15 33.32
C GLU A 891 31.61 -31.42 34.14
N ALA A 892 31.80 -31.29 35.45
CA ALA A 892 32.18 -32.39 36.31
C ALA A 892 31.10 -33.51 36.35
N ARG A 893 29.85 -33.16 36.33
CA ARG A 893 28.76 -34.12 36.50
C ARG A 893 28.33 -34.79 35.19
N PHE A 894 28.36 -34.08 34.05
CA PHE A 894 27.77 -34.56 32.81
C PHE A 894 28.78 -34.68 31.66
N PHE A 895 29.70 -33.75 31.48
CA PHE A 895 30.61 -33.76 30.35
C PHE A 895 31.87 -34.59 30.62
N ASP A 896 32.46 -34.56 31.79
CA ASP A 896 33.62 -35.42 32.11
C ASP A 896 33.33 -36.91 31.92
N PRO A 897 32.17 -37.46 32.36
CA PRO A 897 31.82 -38.82 32.06
C PRO A 897 31.58 -39.10 30.57
N ALA A 898 30.96 -38.16 29.83
CA ALA A 898 30.73 -38.30 28.39
C ALA A 898 32.04 -38.24 27.60
N ARG A 899 32.94 -37.32 27.97
CA ARG A 899 34.32 -37.20 27.43
C ARG A 899 35.12 -38.48 27.66
N ALA A 900 35.01 -39.08 28.85
CA ALA A 900 35.66 -40.35 29.13
C ALA A 900 35.10 -41.52 28.30
N ARG A 901 33.82 -41.53 27.95
CA ARG A 901 33.19 -42.53 27.06
C ARG A 901 33.62 -42.37 25.61
N LEU A 902 33.60 -41.13 25.10
CA LEU A 902 33.93 -40.85 23.70
C LEU A 902 35.45 -40.86 23.42
N GLY A 903 36.27 -40.50 24.39
CA GLY A 903 37.70 -40.28 24.29
C GLY A 903 38.07 -38.82 23.94
N GLU A 904 39.15 -38.33 24.53
CA GLU A 904 39.59 -36.93 24.45
C GLU A 904 39.79 -36.43 23.02
N ASP A 905 40.43 -37.22 22.16
CA ASP A 905 40.67 -36.84 20.77
C ASP A 905 39.34 -36.74 19.97
N ALA A 906 38.44 -37.71 20.16
CA ALA A 906 37.14 -37.71 19.48
C ALA A 906 36.26 -36.56 19.98
N TRP A 907 36.28 -36.26 21.29
CA TRP A 907 35.58 -35.10 21.87
C TRP A 907 36.07 -33.78 21.26
N HIS A 908 37.38 -33.61 21.18
CA HIS A 908 37.97 -32.43 20.61
C HIS A 908 37.61 -32.28 19.13
N VAL A 909 37.66 -33.30 18.32
CA VAL A 909 37.26 -33.25 16.91
C VAL A 909 35.77 -32.95 16.77
N ALA A 910 34.90 -33.55 17.54
CA ALA A 910 33.46 -33.28 17.53
C ALA A 910 33.16 -31.81 17.93
N SER A 911 33.82 -31.29 18.96
CA SER A 911 33.62 -29.95 19.46
C SER A 911 33.92 -28.83 18.42
N LEU A 912 34.64 -29.14 17.36
CA LEU A 912 34.97 -28.19 16.29
C LEU A 912 34.01 -28.23 15.08
N ARG A 913 33.05 -29.15 15.05
CA ARG A 913 32.21 -29.40 13.85
C ARG A 913 31.12 -28.37 13.61
N LEU A 914 30.43 -27.91 14.66
CA LEU A 914 29.29 -26.97 14.51
C LEU A 914 29.71 -25.53 14.79
N GLY A 915 29.30 -24.60 13.90
CA GLY A 915 29.29 -23.17 14.20
C GLY A 915 28.13 -22.80 15.12
N CYS A 916 28.15 -21.57 15.68
CA CYS A 916 27.14 -21.14 16.66
C CYS A 916 25.72 -21.23 16.13
N ASP A 917 25.45 -20.72 14.91
CA ASP A 917 24.09 -20.77 14.32
C ASP A 917 23.61 -22.20 14.06
N ALA A 918 24.50 -23.05 13.51
CA ALA A 918 24.18 -24.45 13.28
C ALA A 918 23.95 -25.25 14.59
N ALA A 919 24.62 -24.85 15.68
CA ALA A 919 24.39 -25.46 16.99
C ALA A 919 23.04 -25.07 17.60
N ILE A 920 22.60 -23.82 17.40
CA ILE A 920 21.28 -23.37 17.82
C ILE A 920 20.19 -24.14 17.06
N GLU A 921 20.32 -24.26 15.73
CA GLU A 921 19.41 -25.07 14.91
C GLU A 921 19.41 -26.55 15.35
N ALA A 922 20.59 -27.15 15.49
CA ALA A 922 20.70 -28.54 15.94
C ALA A 922 20.11 -28.79 17.34
N ALA A 923 20.28 -27.82 18.27
CA ALA A 923 19.71 -27.89 19.59
C ALA A 923 18.17 -27.76 19.58
N ILE A 924 17.60 -26.98 18.65
CA ILE A 924 16.15 -26.86 18.42
C ILE A 924 15.60 -28.14 17.79
N ASP A 925 16.29 -28.73 16.81
CA ASP A 925 15.88 -29.96 16.09
C ASP A 925 15.96 -31.26 16.92
N LEU A 926 16.66 -31.24 18.04
CA LEU A 926 16.61 -32.33 19.05
C LEU A 926 15.17 -32.57 19.59
N HIS A 927 14.25 -31.71 19.25
CA HIS A 927 12.81 -31.85 19.47
C HIS A 927 12.13 -32.13 18.14
N GLY A 928 11.75 -33.34 17.83
CA GLY A 928 10.87 -33.67 16.71
C GLY A 928 9.55 -32.85 16.76
N PRO A 929 8.77 -32.85 15.66
CA PRO A 929 7.61 -31.94 15.47
C PRO A 929 6.34 -32.30 16.30
N ASP A 930 6.47 -32.95 17.46
CA ASP A 930 5.35 -33.37 18.28
C ASP A 930 5.35 -32.71 19.68
N ALA A 931 4.84 -31.44 19.69
CA ALA A 931 4.11 -30.93 20.87
C ALA A 931 2.99 -30.01 20.36
N PRO A 932 1.72 -30.17 20.81
CA PRO A 932 0.60 -29.43 20.32
C PRO A 932 0.75 -27.92 20.68
N ALA A 933 0.61 -27.07 19.68
CA ALA A 933 0.29 -25.69 19.90
C ALA A 933 -1.16 -25.63 20.41
N ASP A 934 -1.33 -25.64 21.75
CA ASP A 934 -2.55 -25.26 22.45
C ASP A 934 -2.41 -25.69 23.93
N ALA A 935 -2.01 -24.76 24.79
CA ALA A 935 -2.42 -24.66 26.19
C ALA A 935 -2.13 -23.22 26.71
#